data_268dbd16563abeb473c975bf6ae2ca4e
#
_entry.id   268dbd16563abeb473c975bf6ae2ca4e
#
_cell.length_a   1.000
_cell.length_b   1.000
_cell.length_c   1.000
_cell.angle_alpha   90.00
_cell.angle_beta   90.00
_cell.angle_gamma   90.00
#
_symmetry.space_group_name_H-M   'P 1'
#
loop_
_entity.id
_entity.type
_entity.pdbx_description
1 polymer ?
#
loop_
_entity_poly.entity_id
_entity_poly.type
_entity_poly.pdbx_seq_one_letter_code
_entity_poly.pdbx_strand_id
1 'polypeptide(L)'
;MFVVAFVYSMKAQPAIGEWQDHNSFVKVRKVCATPSRVYAATRMAMFYFDKQDSMLVVLSKVKGLSDVGISTFAYDEGNDGLVVAYNNSSIDLCYGGKTYNIADIRYSNISGDKHVYNIRFNGGKVYLATGFGIVVVDVGRHEIDETYYIGENGERCVVYDVAFTDDWIVAGTDKGLMYAPKNSNRLHIYSEWVYDTVSPLRGMSVRMLDVSRNRLLAAASVNNPDSLAPFYQLEANSWSGWGSWAAGRLASMKCRQGRIVLDRFARVELYDEDYMLDEVVENLPTYGVSAQDADVDADGTLWLGHVWAGLLKVPENRARGYSYIPVGPYNDDYVYSLTASADKLYLCPGGKKPTYESLYLSGSLSIFDNQDWSNVNGSSIGDAYQDILYVAVDPKDKNHLSASAWGRGIVDIQDNRTTTLYDGSNTDGALTPYRSGNYTHHRVSGVAYDNQGNLWVTNSLVAKGLAVRYRSGEWKSFDISTMMQGVSGEKREIDKIIWDSVRGYKWFVGRANRIYIHDGEDKMAYVSPNNGSKLETHTVTCMVQDRSGDIWFGTDKGLKVIYDGYRAFNNGGRGEQSPVTCSNILYNEDGINEYLMAYESITCIAVDGANRKWVGTSNNGLYLISANGLEQLHHFTTANSPLNSDKIVALAVHPETGVVYIGTNMGLQSYRSTATVADTYPAFDVHAFPNPVRPEYEGPIAIKGFTRDALVHVTDARGHVVYSTTAHGGQAIWDGKTIQGQRVASGTYFVFASDQMGNMRSVAKILIVR
;
A
#
# COMPACT_ATOMS: atom_id res chain seq x y z
N MET A 1 -2.02 -10.31 -46.05
CA MET A 1 -0.93 -9.75 -45.27
C MET A 1 -1.51 -8.61 -44.42
N PHE A 2 -2.03 -8.93 -43.23
CA PHE A 2 -2.58 -7.93 -42.30
C PHE A 2 -1.43 -7.36 -41.50
N VAL A 3 -1.09 -6.10 -41.69
CA VAL A 3 -0.17 -5.36 -40.86
C VAL A 3 -0.95 -4.96 -39.61
N VAL A 4 -0.72 -5.68 -38.50
CA VAL A 4 -1.17 -5.25 -37.18
C VAL A 4 -0.19 -4.16 -36.73
N ALA A 5 -0.61 -2.91 -36.90
CA ALA A 5 0.06 -1.78 -36.30
C ALA A 5 -0.16 -1.85 -34.78
N PHE A 6 0.84 -2.27 -34.00
CA PHE A 6 0.87 -2.04 -32.56
C PHE A 6 1.00 -0.53 -32.35
N VAL A 7 -0.11 0.12 -32.10
CA VAL A 7 -0.09 1.47 -31.50
C VAL A 7 0.35 1.30 -30.06
N TYR A 8 1.65 1.47 -29.80
CA TYR A 8 2.13 1.70 -28.44
C TYR A 8 1.52 3.03 -27.99
N SER A 9 0.44 2.95 -27.24
CA SER A 9 -0.04 4.09 -26.47
C SER A 9 1.02 4.36 -25.40
N MET A 10 1.92 5.29 -25.66
CA MET A 10 2.77 5.86 -24.60
C MET A 10 1.80 6.54 -23.62
N LYS A 11 1.50 5.88 -22.52
CA LYS A 11 0.77 6.53 -21.43
C LYS A 11 1.64 7.68 -20.94
N ALA A 12 1.07 8.88 -20.93
CA ALA A 12 1.76 10.07 -20.50
C ALA A 12 2.23 9.92 -19.04
N GLN A 13 3.39 10.49 -18.72
CA GLN A 13 3.82 10.60 -17.32
C GLN A 13 2.76 11.35 -16.52
N PRO A 14 2.53 10.99 -15.23
CA PRO A 14 1.62 11.75 -14.36
C PRO A 14 1.93 13.25 -14.38
N ALA A 15 0.94 14.09 -14.25
CA ALA A 15 1.15 15.53 -14.10
C ALA A 15 1.84 15.82 -12.74
N ILE A 16 2.58 16.93 -12.66
CA ILE A 16 3.17 17.37 -11.38
C ILE A 16 2.05 17.64 -10.38
N GLY A 17 2.20 17.11 -9.16
CA GLY A 17 1.18 17.18 -8.13
C GLY A 17 0.13 16.08 -8.20
N GLU A 18 0.17 15.22 -9.23
CA GLU A 18 -0.77 14.11 -9.39
C GLU A 18 -0.42 12.94 -8.46
N TRP A 19 -1.48 12.37 -7.87
CA TRP A 19 -1.43 11.15 -7.07
C TRP A 19 -1.92 9.97 -7.90
N GLN A 20 -1.34 8.80 -7.68
CA GLN A 20 -1.77 7.55 -8.27
C GLN A 20 -1.78 6.44 -7.23
N ASP A 21 -2.78 5.55 -7.32
CA ASP A 21 -2.86 4.34 -6.49
C ASP A 21 -2.21 3.16 -7.21
N HIS A 22 -1.52 2.32 -6.42
CA HIS A 22 -0.93 1.06 -6.85
C HIS A 22 -1.46 -0.07 -5.96
N ASN A 23 -2.78 -0.29 -6.02
CA ASN A 23 -3.43 -1.30 -5.20
C ASN A 23 -3.32 -2.70 -5.81
N SER A 24 -3.26 -3.71 -4.96
CA SER A 24 -3.37 -5.12 -5.37
C SER A 24 -4.83 -5.51 -5.58
N PHE A 25 -5.11 -6.19 -6.67
CA PHE A 25 -6.46 -6.68 -7.04
C PHE A 25 -6.53 -8.20 -7.11
N VAL A 26 -5.50 -8.91 -6.68
CA VAL A 26 -5.43 -10.38 -6.77
C VAL A 26 -6.31 -11.09 -5.76
N LYS A 27 -6.63 -10.47 -4.61
CA LYS A 27 -7.47 -11.02 -3.55
C LYS A 27 -8.81 -10.29 -3.47
N VAL A 28 -9.79 -10.77 -4.19
CA VAL A 28 -11.15 -10.24 -4.13
C VAL A 28 -11.91 -10.88 -2.99
N ARG A 29 -12.50 -10.05 -2.12
CA ARG A 29 -13.20 -10.47 -0.90
C ARG A 29 -14.71 -10.41 -1.00
N LYS A 30 -15.24 -9.54 -1.85
CA LYS A 30 -16.68 -9.38 -2.05
C LYS A 30 -16.98 -9.10 -3.52
N VAL A 31 -18.05 -9.69 -4.03
CA VAL A 31 -18.52 -9.55 -5.41
C VAL A 31 -20.00 -9.19 -5.40
N CYS A 32 -20.42 -8.35 -6.33
CA CYS A 32 -21.83 -8.07 -6.59
C CYS A 32 -22.07 -8.00 -8.10
N ALA A 33 -22.79 -8.95 -8.63
CA ALA A 33 -23.23 -8.97 -10.00
C ALA A 33 -24.50 -8.12 -10.17
N THR A 34 -24.47 -7.20 -11.14
CA THR A 34 -25.61 -6.36 -11.54
C THR A 34 -25.91 -6.58 -13.03
N PRO A 35 -27.00 -6.10 -13.57
CA PRO A 35 -27.32 -6.28 -15.01
C PRO A 35 -26.21 -5.78 -15.95
N SER A 36 -25.55 -4.67 -15.65
CA SER A 36 -24.55 -4.02 -16.52
C SER A 36 -23.10 -4.21 -16.06
N ARG A 37 -22.87 -4.49 -14.76
CA ARG A 37 -21.52 -4.52 -14.16
C ARG A 37 -21.37 -5.66 -13.17
N VAL A 38 -20.12 -5.99 -12.87
CA VAL A 38 -19.80 -6.85 -11.74
C VAL A 38 -18.78 -6.11 -10.85
N TYR A 39 -19.23 -5.69 -9.70
CA TYR A 39 -18.38 -5.04 -8.72
C TYR A 39 -17.58 -6.06 -7.92
N ALA A 40 -16.32 -5.75 -7.68
CA ALA A 40 -15.41 -6.58 -6.89
C ALA A 40 -14.61 -5.69 -5.94
N ALA A 41 -14.55 -6.06 -4.67
CA ALA A 41 -13.77 -5.35 -3.66
C ALA A 41 -12.61 -6.19 -3.15
N THR A 42 -11.45 -5.58 -3.04
CA THR A 42 -10.30 -6.06 -2.27
C THR A 42 -10.29 -5.40 -0.88
N ARG A 43 -9.21 -5.53 -0.14
CA ARG A 43 -9.07 -4.85 1.15
C ARG A 43 -8.96 -3.33 1.01
N MET A 44 -8.27 -2.82 -0.02
CA MET A 44 -7.89 -1.40 -0.14
C MET A 44 -8.67 -0.64 -1.19
N ALA A 45 -9.16 -1.30 -2.21
CA ALA A 45 -9.84 -0.69 -3.34
C ALA A 45 -10.91 -1.61 -3.90
N MET A 46 -11.67 -1.11 -4.83
CA MET A 46 -12.61 -1.91 -5.59
C MET A 46 -12.49 -1.60 -7.07
N PHE A 47 -13.07 -2.45 -7.89
CA PHE A 47 -13.20 -2.26 -9.32
C PHE A 47 -14.49 -2.88 -9.81
N TYR A 48 -14.88 -2.58 -11.02
CA TYR A 48 -15.94 -3.31 -11.69
C TYR A 48 -15.51 -3.76 -13.08
N PHE A 49 -16.07 -4.87 -13.48
CA PHE A 49 -16.07 -5.35 -14.86
C PHE A 49 -17.34 -4.83 -15.53
N ASP A 50 -17.20 -4.00 -16.57
CA ASP A 50 -18.30 -3.55 -17.39
C ASP A 50 -18.63 -4.63 -18.43
N LYS A 51 -19.88 -5.10 -18.42
CA LYS A 51 -20.31 -6.21 -19.28
C LYS A 51 -20.50 -5.81 -20.74
N GLN A 52 -20.71 -4.52 -21.01
CA GLN A 52 -20.99 -4.02 -22.35
C GLN A 52 -19.70 -3.96 -23.18
N ASP A 53 -18.66 -3.36 -22.67
CA ASP A 53 -17.39 -3.15 -23.37
C ASP A 53 -16.26 -4.06 -22.89
N SER A 54 -16.52 -4.90 -21.88
CA SER A 54 -15.56 -5.82 -21.25
C SER A 54 -14.35 -5.11 -20.64
N MET A 55 -14.52 -3.89 -20.17
CA MET A 55 -13.47 -3.10 -19.54
C MET A 55 -13.46 -3.26 -18.01
N LEU A 56 -12.26 -3.11 -17.42
CA LEU A 56 -12.08 -3.01 -15.98
C LEU A 56 -11.93 -1.55 -15.57
N VAL A 57 -12.74 -1.11 -14.63
CA VAL A 57 -12.69 0.25 -14.08
C VAL A 57 -12.39 0.20 -12.59
N VAL A 58 -11.30 0.84 -12.18
CA VAL A 58 -10.87 0.91 -10.78
C VAL A 58 -11.56 2.08 -10.07
N LEU A 59 -12.05 1.81 -8.87
CA LEU A 59 -12.57 2.78 -7.92
C LEU A 59 -11.63 2.80 -6.70
N SER A 60 -11.04 3.94 -6.41
CA SER A 60 -10.06 4.11 -5.34
C SER A 60 -10.15 5.51 -4.74
N LYS A 61 -9.39 5.79 -3.71
CA LYS A 61 -9.38 7.12 -3.08
C LYS A 61 -8.96 8.23 -4.06
N VAL A 62 -7.99 7.98 -4.93
CA VAL A 62 -7.61 8.91 -6.00
C VAL A 62 -8.68 9.03 -7.08
N LYS A 63 -9.56 8.01 -7.22
CA LYS A 63 -10.58 7.92 -8.27
C LYS A 63 -12.02 8.05 -7.74
N GLY A 64 -12.21 8.79 -6.65
CA GLY A 64 -13.53 9.24 -6.20
C GLY A 64 -14.14 8.53 -5.01
N LEU A 65 -13.50 7.50 -4.43
CA LEU A 65 -13.85 7.01 -3.10
C LEU A 65 -13.26 7.94 -2.02
N SER A 66 -13.91 8.02 -0.87
CA SER A 66 -13.46 8.92 0.21
C SER A 66 -12.38 8.31 1.09
N ASP A 67 -12.30 6.99 1.17
CA ASP A 67 -11.35 6.31 2.06
C ASP A 67 -10.87 4.97 1.48
N VAL A 68 -10.04 4.26 2.24
CA VAL A 68 -9.52 2.93 1.96
C VAL A 68 -9.89 1.95 3.09
N GLY A 69 -9.62 0.66 2.89
CA GLY A 69 -9.98 -0.34 3.90
C GLY A 69 -11.46 -0.66 3.86
N ILE A 70 -11.94 -1.15 2.71
CA ILE A 70 -13.34 -1.50 2.48
C ILE A 70 -13.74 -2.67 3.39
N SER A 71 -14.74 -2.46 4.24
CA SER A 71 -15.34 -3.51 5.06
C SER A 71 -16.40 -4.29 4.28
N THR A 72 -17.29 -3.57 3.63
CA THR A 72 -18.36 -4.16 2.82
C THR A 72 -18.89 -3.15 1.81
N PHE A 73 -19.62 -3.61 0.81
CA PHE A 73 -20.36 -2.76 -0.11
C PHE A 73 -21.64 -3.45 -0.58
N ALA A 74 -22.59 -2.68 -1.06
CA ALA A 74 -23.79 -3.21 -1.70
C ALA A 74 -24.26 -2.27 -2.82
N TYR A 75 -24.89 -2.85 -3.84
CA TYR A 75 -25.46 -2.13 -4.95
C TYR A 75 -26.97 -1.96 -4.77
N ASP A 76 -27.45 -0.73 -4.92
CA ASP A 76 -28.85 -0.36 -4.86
C ASP A 76 -29.45 -0.46 -6.27
N GLU A 77 -30.11 -1.59 -6.54
CA GLU A 77 -30.74 -1.83 -7.84
C GLU A 77 -31.89 -0.83 -8.14
N GLY A 78 -32.56 -0.34 -7.09
CA GLY A 78 -33.69 0.58 -7.24
C GLY A 78 -33.30 1.98 -7.68
N ASN A 79 -32.11 2.44 -7.33
CA ASN A 79 -31.63 3.80 -7.59
C ASN A 79 -30.34 3.85 -8.40
N ASP A 80 -29.87 2.72 -8.94
CA ASP A 80 -28.60 2.57 -9.68
C ASP A 80 -27.41 3.21 -8.93
N GLY A 81 -27.21 2.78 -7.68
CA GLY A 81 -26.21 3.35 -6.79
C GLY A 81 -25.38 2.32 -6.05
N LEU A 82 -24.25 2.73 -5.54
CA LEU A 82 -23.34 1.92 -4.77
C LEU A 82 -23.15 2.52 -3.38
N VAL A 83 -23.29 1.71 -2.34
CA VAL A 83 -22.96 2.09 -0.97
C VAL A 83 -21.73 1.32 -0.52
N VAL A 84 -20.69 2.03 -0.08
CA VAL A 84 -19.41 1.46 0.35
C VAL A 84 -19.17 1.83 1.81
N ALA A 85 -18.92 0.84 2.66
CA ALA A 85 -18.54 1.05 4.06
C ALA A 85 -17.07 0.70 4.27
N TYR A 86 -16.42 1.45 5.15
CA TYR A 86 -15.00 1.33 5.45
C TYR A 86 -14.75 0.81 6.87
N ASN A 87 -13.56 0.25 7.11
CA ASN A 87 -13.16 -0.27 8.42
C ASN A 87 -13.15 0.79 9.54
N ASN A 88 -13.04 2.07 9.19
CA ASN A 88 -13.15 3.19 10.13
C ASN A 88 -14.58 3.66 10.35
N SER A 89 -15.57 2.94 9.81
CA SER A 89 -17.01 3.22 9.94
C SER A 89 -17.50 4.46 9.19
N SER A 90 -16.72 5.00 8.27
CA SER A 90 -17.16 5.97 7.29
C SER A 90 -17.89 5.25 6.14
N ILE A 91 -18.77 5.93 5.43
CA ILE A 91 -19.62 5.36 4.38
C ILE A 91 -19.66 6.30 3.20
N ASP A 92 -19.52 5.75 2.00
CA ASP A 92 -19.74 6.46 0.74
C ASP A 92 -21.08 6.06 0.13
N LEU A 93 -21.85 7.06 -0.26
CA LEU A 93 -23.03 6.95 -1.10
C LEU A 93 -22.64 7.39 -2.53
N CYS A 94 -22.52 6.46 -3.46
CA CYS A 94 -22.11 6.73 -4.83
C CYS A 94 -23.34 6.66 -5.77
N TYR A 95 -23.93 7.80 -6.07
CA TYR A 95 -25.14 7.95 -6.88
C TYR A 95 -24.98 9.04 -7.95
N GLY A 96 -25.45 8.79 -9.14
CA GLY A 96 -25.43 9.77 -10.23
C GLY A 96 -24.02 10.27 -10.59
N GLY A 97 -23.00 9.42 -10.44
CA GLY A 97 -21.60 9.78 -10.71
C GLY A 97 -20.94 10.67 -9.66
N LYS A 98 -21.57 10.86 -8.51
CA LYS A 98 -21.03 11.60 -7.36
C LYS A 98 -20.88 10.69 -6.14
N THR A 99 -19.91 11.00 -5.30
CA THR A 99 -19.70 10.33 -4.01
C THR A 99 -20.00 11.29 -2.88
N TYR A 100 -20.85 10.88 -1.95
CA TYR A 100 -21.20 11.61 -0.73
C TYR A 100 -20.72 10.79 0.45
N ASN A 101 -19.80 11.36 1.25
CA ASN A 101 -19.25 10.68 2.41
C ASN A 101 -20.05 11.01 3.68
N ILE A 102 -20.45 9.98 4.41
CA ILE A 102 -21.07 10.07 5.73
C ILE A 102 -20.06 9.54 6.75
N ALA A 103 -19.53 10.43 7.58
CA ALA A 103 -18.53 10.10 8.60
C ALA A 103 -19.07 10.16 10.05
N ASP A 104 -20.39 10.29 10.21
CA ASP A 104 -21.06 10.48 11.51
C ASP A 104 -20.79 9.33 12.48
N ILE A 105 -20.84 8.08 12.01
CA ILE A 105 -20.52 6.90 12.84
C ILE A 105 -19.08 6.97 13.31
N ARG A 106 -18.15 7.31 12.41
CA ARG A 106 -16.71 7.42 12.71
C ARG A 106 -16.46 8.41 13.85
N TYR A 107 -17.06 9.59 13.79
CA TYR A 107 -16.85 10.67 14.75
C TYR A 107 -17.81 10.64 15.95
N SER A 108 -18.79 9.73 15.98
CA SER A 108 -19.70 9.59 17.10
C SER A 108 -18.99 9.22 18.40
N ASN A 109 -19.58 9.56 19.54
CA ASN A 109 -19.09 9.16 20.87
C ASN A 109 -19.50 7.72 21.27
N ILE A 110 -19.81 6.85 20.29
CA ILE A 110 -20.14 5.46 20.54
C ILE A 110 -18.88 4.73 21.01
N SER A 111 -18.91 4.18 22.22
CA SER A 111 -17.85 3.31 22.73
C SER A 111 -18.06 1.87 22.23
N GLY A 112 -16.98 1.16 21.94
CA GLY A 112 -17.01 -0.23 21.46
C GLY A 112 -16.89 -0.34 19.94
N ASP A 113 -17.40 -1.45 19.43
CA ASP A 113 -17.30 -1.77 17.99
C ASP A 113 -18.27 -0.93 17.16
N LYS A 114 -17.73 -0.20 16.19
CA LYS A 114 -18.50 0.60 15.23
C LYS A 114 -18.53 -0.02 13.83
N HIS A 115 -17.97 -1.21 13.66
CA HIS A 115 -17.83 -1.85 12.36
C HIS A 115 -19.18 -1.99 11.64
N VAL A 116 -19.19 -1.73 10.33
CA VAL A 116 -20.32 -2.00 9.45
C VAL A 116 -20.12 -3.38 8.83
N TYR A 117 -20.93 -4.34 9.25
CA TYR A 117 -20.83 -5.73 8.83
C TYR A 117 -21.50 -6.02 7.50
N ASN A 118 -22.71 -5.45 7.30
CA ASN A 118 -23.44 -5.62 6.05
C ASN A 118 -24.34 -4.42 5.74
N ILE A 119 -24.79 -4.32 4.49
CA ILE A 119 -25.62 -3.25 3.95
C ILE A 119 -26.80 -3.88 3.25
N ARG A 120 -28.02 -3.42 3.56
CA ARG A 120 -29.27 -3.87 2.95
C ARG A 120 -30.13 -2.67 2.54
N PHE A 121 -31.00 -2.86 1.57
CA PHE A 121 -31.89 -1.84 1.04
C PHE A 121 -33.35 -2.23 1.27
N ASN A 122 -34.15 -1.28 1.71
CA ASN A 122 -35.61 -1.44 1.78
C ASN A 122 -36.32 -0.08 1.74
N GLY A 123 -37.31 0.07 0.90
CA GLY A 123 -38.15 1.27 0.82
C GLY A 123 -37.38 2.56 0.51
N GLY A 124 -36.32 2.50 -0.29
CA GLY A 124 -35.47 3.65 -0.65
C GLY A 124 -34.50 4.09 0.47
N LYS A 125 -34.39 3.33 1.55
CA LYS A 125 -33.43 3.54 2.64
C LYS A 125 -32.36 2.46 2.66
N VAL A 126 -31.20 2.81 3.21
CA VAL A 126 -30.07 1.92 3.45
C VAL A 126 -30.03 1.53 4.91
N TYR A 127 -29.98 0.24 5.19
CA TYR A 127 -29.87 -0.33 6.53
C TYR A 127 -28.46 -0.91 6.70
N LEU A 128 -27.73 -0.36 7.66
CA LEU A 128 -26.37 -0.78 8.01
C LEU A 128 -26.43 -1.65 9.25
N ALA A 129 -26.01 -2.89 9.13
CA ALA A 129 -25.82 -3.78 10.26
C ALA A 129 -24.48 -3.44 10.93
N THR A 130 -24.49 -3.04 12.21
CA THR A 130 -23.31 -2.50 12.89
C THR A 130 -23.01 -3.22 14.21
N GLY A 131 -21.81 -2.99 14.75
CA GLY A 131 -21.40 -3.52 16.05
C GLY A 131 -22.19 -2.98 17.26
N PHE A 132 -23.16 -2.07 17.04
CA PHE A 132 -23.93 -1.43 18.10
C PHE A 132 -25.45 -1.37 17.83
N GLY A 133 -25.91 -1.89 16.71
CA GLY A 133 -27.32 -1.86 16.31
C GLY A 133 -27.50 -1.73 14.80
N ILE A 134 -28.61 -1.13 14.37
CA ILE A 134 -28.92 -0.88 12.97
C ILE A 134 -28.92 0.63 12.73
N VAL A 135 -28.16 1.11 11.74
CA VAL A 135 -28.18 2.51 11.31
C VAL A 135 -28.93 2.62 9.99
N VAL A 136 -29.89 3.51 9.93
CA VAL A 136 -30.71 3.78 8.73
C VAL A 136 -30.23 5.07 8.09
N VAL A 137 -29.91 5.00 6.80
CA VAL A 137 -29.45 6.14 6.02
C VAL A 137 -30.47 6.51 4.96
N ASP A 138 -30.78 7.80 4.89
CA ASP A 138 -31.60 8.38 3.82
C ASP A 138 -30.70 8.75 2.64
N VAL A 139 -30.86 8.04 1.52
CA VAL A 139 -30.06 8.25 0.31
C VAL A 139 -30.31 9.62 -0.32
N GLY A 140 -31.54 10.11 -0.26
CA GLY A 140 -31.90 11.40 -0.89
C GLY A 140 -31.37 12.61 -0.13
N ARG A 141 -31.27 12.49 1.20
CA ARG A 141 -30.74 13.56 2.08
C ARG A 141 -29.24 13.42 2.36
N HIS A 142 -28.65 12.28 2.04
CA HIS A 142 -27.25 11.93 2.32
C HIS A 142 -26.88 12.03 3.81
N GLU A 143 -27.76 11.55 4.68
CA GLU A 143 -27.58 11.64 6.14
C GLU A 143 -28.11 10.39 6.86
N ILE A 144 -27.68 10.19 8.11
CA ILE A 144 -28.26 9.18 8.99
C ILE A 144 -29.66 9.66 9.40
N ASP A 145 -30.68 8.85 9.08
CA ASP A 145 -32.07 9.12 9.42
C ASP A 145 -32.40 8.66 10.85
N GLU A 146 -32.08 7.41 11.15
CA GLU A 146 -32.40 6.79 12.45
C GLU A 146 -31.28 5.81 12.88
N THR A 147 -31.25 5.51 14.17
CA THR A 147 -30.41 4.43 14.72
C THR A 147 -31.26 3.58 15.67
N TYR A 148 -31.28 2.27 15.44
CA TYR A 148 -32.03 1.32 16.25
C TYR A 148 -31.09 0.60 17.21
N TYR A 149 -31.21 0.87 18.50
CA TYR A 149 -30.57 0.13 19.58
C TYR A 149 -31.51 -0.97 20.04
N ILE A 150 -31.38 -2.16 19.44
CA ILE A 150 -32.36 -3.25 19.53
C ILE A 150 -32.10 -4.23 20.67
N GLY A 151 -31.01 -4.07 21.43
CA GLY A 151 -30.70 -4.93 22.57
C GLY A 151 -31.67 -4.76 23.74
N GLU A 152 -31.60 -5.63 24.72
CA GLU A 152 -32.46 -5.62 25.90
C GLU A 152 -32.39 -4.24 26.59
N ASN A 153 -33.56 -3.67 26.95
CA ASN A 153 -33.70 -2.33 27.51
C ASN A 153 -33.09 -1.20 26.66
N GLY A 154 -32.94 -1.39 25.34
CA GLY A 154 -32.35 -0.41 24.45
C GLY A 154 -30.81 -0.38 24.51
N GLU A 155 -30.20 -1.42 25.04
CA GLU A 155 -28.76 -1.57 25.01
C GLU A 155 -28.25 -1.82 23.60
N ARG A 156 -26.96 -1.57 23.39
CA ARG A 156 -26.27 -1.88 22.15
C ARG A 156 -26.08 -3.39 22.01
N CYS A 157 -26.29 -3.91 20.81
CA CYS A 157 -25.96 -5.28 20.47
C CYS A 157 -25.31 -5.34 19.10
N VAL A 158 -24.51 -6.35 18.88
CA VAL A 158 -23.89 -6.59 17.57
C VAL A 158 -24.95 -7.11 16.62
N VAL A 159 -25.15 -6.41 15.51
CA VAL A 159 -25.98 -6.85 14.38
C VAL A 159 -25.05 -7.15 13.21
N TYR A 160 -25.04 -8.40 12.75
CA TYR A 160 -24.20 -8.81 11.64
C TYR A 160 -24.86 -8.64 10.29
N ASP A 161 -26.18 -8.83 10.23
CA ASP A 161 -26.95 -8.72 9.00
C ASP A 161 -28.41 -8.36 9.30
N VAL A 162 -29.10 -7.84 8.29
CA VAL A 162 -30.52 -7.51 8.33
C VAL A 162 -31.20 -8.11 7.11
N ALA A 163 -32.40 -8.66 7.27
CA ALA A 163 -33.21 -9.17 6.16
C ALA A 163 -34.66 -8.65 6.28
N PHE A 164 -35.35 -8.62 5.16
CA PHE A 164 -36.73 -8.16 5.05
C PHE A 164 -37.61 -9.26 4.44
N THR A 165 -38.57 -9.74 5.19
CA THR A 165 -39.68 -10.53 4.65
C THR A 165 -40.86 -9.61 4.29
N ASP A 166 -41.97 -10.17 3.87
CA ASP A 166 -43.17 -9.36 3.60
C ASP A 166 -43.65 -8.56 4.83
N ASP A 167 -43.59 -9.18 6.01
CA ASP A 167 -44.14 -8.65 7.24
C ASP A 167 -43.07 -8.12 8.22
N TRP A 168 -41.86 -8.64 8.17
CA TRP A 168 -40.85 -8.47 9.21
C TRP A 168 -39.54 -7.88 8.71
N ILE A 169 -38.92 -7.03 9.55
CA ILE A 169 -37.49 -6.78 9.55
C ILE A 169 -36.84 -7.73 10.56
N VAL A 170 -35.80 -8.46 10.14
CA VAL A 170 -35.11 -9.43 10.96
C VAL A 170 -33.64 -9.06 11.07
N ALA A 171 -33.10 -9.06 12.27
CA ALA A 171 -31.70 -8.82 12.58
C ALA A 171 -31.01 -10.09 13.07
N GLY A 172 -29.90 -10.45 12.43
CA GLY A 172 -28.99 -11.50 12.87
C GLY A 172 -27.96 -10.93 13.84
N THR A 173 -27.97 -11.39 15.08
CA THR A 173 -27.16 -10.85 16.18
C THR A 173 -26.14 -11.85 16.71
N ASP A 174 -25.30 -11.41 17.63
CA ASP A 174 -24.36 -12.28 18.37
C ASP A 174 -25.07 -13.28 19.33
N LYS A 175 -26.37 -13.13 19.54
CA LYS A 175 -27.17 -13.94 20.48
C LYS A 175 -28.33 -14.71 19.82
N GLY A 176 -28.56 -14.54 18.53
CA GLY A 176 -29.66 -15.15 17.80
C GLY A 176 -30.35 -14.15 16.87
N LEU A 177 -31.63 -14.38 16.64
CA LEU A 177 -32.45 -13.50 15.81
C LEU A 177 -33.27 -12.52 16.68
N MET A 178 -33.42 -11.30 16.16
CA MET A 178 -34.40 -10.33 16.61
C MET A 178 -35.25 -9.87 15.45
N TYR A 179 -36.55 -9.64 15.65
CA TYR A 179 -37.45 -9.23 14.59
C TYR A 179 -38.48 -8.20 15.08
N ALA A 180 -38.92 -7.36 14.16
CA ALA A 180 -39.97 -6.38 14.38
C ALA A 180 -40.88 -6.26 13.16
N PRO A 181 -42.14 -5.76 13.28
CA PRO A 181 -43.00 -5.53 12.12
C PRO A 181 -42.34 -4.51 11.16
N LYS A 182 -42.12 -4.92 9.90
CA LYS A 182 -41.39 -4.11 8.91
C LYS A 182 -41.92 -2.69 8.72
N ASN A 183 -43.24 -2.54 8.77
CA ASN A 183 -43.92 -1.28 8.53
C ASN A 183 -44.21 -0.48 9.81
N SER A 184 -43.63 -0.87 10.96
CA SER A 184 -43.78 -0.09 12.20
C SER A 184 -43.03 1.24 12.09
N ASN A 185 -43.71 2.32 12.55
CA ASN A 185 -43.07 3.64 12.72
C ASN A 185 -42.30 3.75 14.05
N ARG A 186 -42.17 2.67 14.80
CA ARG A 186 -41.53 2.59 16.12
C ARG A 186 -40.29 1.75 16.18
N LEU A 187 -39.67 1.43 15.02
CA LEU A 187 -38.48 0.58 14.93
C LEU A 187 -37.27 1.11 15.75
N HIS A 188 -37.24 2.42 16.04
CA HIS A 188 -36.23 3.03 16.92
C HIS A 188 -36.47 2.73 18.41
N ILE A 189 -37.64 2.17 18.79
CA ILE A 189 -37.97 1.80 20.16
C ILE A 189 -37.64 0.32 20.37
N TYR A 190 -36.76 0.01 21.32
CA TYR A 190 -36.31 -1.35 21.56
C TYR A 190 -37.41 -2.37 21.87
N SER A 191 -38.51 -1.93 22.53
CA SER A 191 -39.61 -2.82 22.87
C SER A 191 -40.48 -3.25 21.69
N GLU A 192 -40.25 -2.68 20.49
CA GLU A 192 -40.86 -3.13 19.24
C GLU A 192 -40.16 -4.41 18.71
N TRP A 193 -38.92 -4.63 19.13
CA TRP A 193 -38.14 -5.76 18.72
C TRP A 193 -38.30 -6.96 19.64
N VAL A 194 -38.59 -8.12 19.06
CA VAL A 194 -38.81 -9.35 19.79
C VAL A 194 -37.60 -10.25 19.58
N TYR A 195 -37.01 -10.74 20.68
CA TYR A 195 -35.99 -11.76 20.63
C TYR A 195 -36.62 -13.12 20.33
N ASP A 196 -36.08 -13.82 19.32
CA ASP A 196 -36.57 -15.15 18.95
C ASP A 196 -36.11 -16.19 19.97
N THR A 197 -37.09 -16.72 20.71
CA THR A 197 -36.87 -17.75 21.74
C THR A 197 -37.18 -19.16 21.27
N VAL A 198 -37.71 -19.29 20.05
CA VAL A 198 -38.29 -20.55 19.54
C VAL A 198 -37.38 -21.22 18.54
N SER A 199 -36.65 -20.46 17.71
CA SER A 199 -35.76 -21.03 16.68
C SER A 199 -34.56 -21.75 17.27
N PRO A 200 -33.99 -22.73 16.54
CA PRO A 200 -32.75 -23.39 16.92
C PRO A 200 -31.54 -22.47 16.95
N LEU A 201 -31.69 -21.22 16.46
CA LEU A 201 -30.62 -20.22 16.36
C LEU A 201 -30.45 -19.42 17.65
N ARG A 202 -31.27 -19.66 18.65
CA ARG A 202 -31.21 -19.00 19.97
C ARG A 202 -29.83 -19.18 20.61
N GLY A 203 -29.19 -18.06 20.97
CA GLY A 203 -27.86 -18.05 21.59
C GLY A 203 -26.70 -18.31 20.61
N MET A 204 -27.00 -18.49 19.33
CA MET A 204 -25.97 -18.60 18.29
C MET A 204 -25.64 -17.23 17.70
N SER A 205 -24.42 -17.04 17.22
CA SER A 205 -24.06 -15.86 16.44
C SER A 205 -24.56 -16.02 15.00
N VAL A 206 -25.62 -15.29 14.65
CA VAL A 206 -26.25 -15.34 13.31
C VAL A 206 -25.61 -14.26 12.45
N ARG A 207 -24.76 -14.66 11.51
CA ARG A 207 -23.90 -13.75 10.77
C ARG A 207 -24.33 -13.39 9.36
N MET A 208 -25.18 -14.21 8.75
CA MET A 208 -25.69 -13.97 7.41
C MET A 208 -27.19 -14.22 7.41
N LEU A 209 -27.92 -13.33 6.77
CA LEU A 209 -29.35 -13.45 6.51
C LEU A 209 -29.60 -13.20 5.02
N ASP A 210 -30.58 -13.91 4.46
CA ASP A 210 -31.17 -13.57 3.18
C ASP A 210 -32.60 -14.11 3.09
N VAL A 211 -33.33 -13.76 2.05
CA VAL A 211 -34.73 -14.17 1.89
C VAL A 211 -34.95 -14.74 0.49
N SER A 212 -35.57 -15.93 0.43
CA SER A 212 -36.01 -16.54 -0.81
C SER A 212 -37.51 -16.87 -0.69
N ARG A 213 -38.35 -16.38 -1.60
CA ARG A 213 -39.81 -16.59 -1.60
C ARG A 213 -40.44 -16.33 -0.23
N ASN A 214 -40.09 -15.21 0.40
CA ASN A 214 -40.54 -14.81 1.74
C ASN A 214 -40.15 -15.76 2.89
N ARG A 215 -39.27 -16.75 2.64
CA ARG A 215 -38.68 -17.60 3.68
C ARG A 215 -37.30 -17.09 4.07
N LEU A 216 -37.05 -17.02 5.36
CA LEU A 216 -35.80 -16.53 5.92
C LEU A 216 -34.72 -17.60 5.84
N LEU A 217 -33.55 -17.21 5.32
CA LEU A 217 -32.32 -18.00 5.36
C LEU A 217 -31.37 -17.37 6.37
N ALA A 218 -30.72 -18.20 7.17
CA ALA A 218 -29.77 -17.74 8.17
C ALA A 218 -28.52 -18.62 8.17
N ALA A 219 -27.35 -18.04 8.38
CA ALA A 219 -26.15 -18.76 8.68
C ALA A 219 -25.64 -18.39 10.06
N ALA A 220 -25.53 -19.39 10.93
CA ALA A 220 -25.17 -19.22 12.33
C ALA A 220 -23.92 -20.01 12.70
N SER A 221 -23.17 -19.54 13.69
CA SER A 221 -22.00 -20.26 14.22
C SER A 221 -22.42 -21.43 15.08
N VAL A 222 -21.79 -22.58 14.82
CA VAL A 222 -21.99 -23.81 15.54
C VAL A 222 -20.66 -24.29 16.11
N ASN A 223 -20.50 -24.26 17.40
CA ASN A 223 -19.32 -24.70 18.14
C ASN A 223 -18.02 -23.87 17.90
N ASN A 224 -17.90 -23.15 16.80
CA ASN A 224 -16.75 -22.31 16.47
C ASN A 224 -17.24 -21.05 15.76
N PRO A 225 -16.81 -19.83 16.16
CA PRO A 225 -17.19 -18.57 15.51
C PRO A 225 -16.95 -18.51 14.00
N ASP A 226 -15.96 -19.24 13.52
CA ASP A 226 -15.59 -19.27 12.09
C ASP A 226 -16.26 -20.42 11.31
N SER A 227 -17.04 -21.28 11.99
CA SER A 227 -17.78 -22.38 11.38
C SER A 227 -19.26 -22.03 11.35
N LEU A 228 -19.76 -21.63 10.18
CA LEU A 228 -21.15 -21.27 9.97
C LEU A 228 -21.90 -22.43 9.33
N ALA A 229 -23.09 -22.74 9.87
CA ALA A 229 -24.03 -23.67 9.28
C ALA A 229 -25.24 -22.91 8.74
N PRO A 230 -25.71 -23.22 7.50
CA PRO A 230 -26.89 -22.60 6.95
C PRO A 230 -28.16 -23.31 7.45
N PHE A 231 -29.19 -22.50 7.72
CA PHE A 231 -30.53 -22.91 8.08
C PHE A 231 -31.54 -22.16 7.21
N TYR A 232 -32.71 -22.75 7.03
CA TYR A 232 -33.82 -22.07 6.40
C TYR A 232 -35.14 -22.33 7.14
N GLN A 233 -36.00 -21.31 7.12
CA GLN A 233 -37.32 -21.41 7.70
C GLN A 233 -38.30 -22.04 6.71
N LEU A 234 -38.84 -23.23 7.03
CA LEU A 234 -39.80 -23.91 6.18
C LEU A 234 -41.19 -23.30 6.26
N GLU A 235 -41.67 -23.14 7.50
CA GLU A 235 -42.93 -22.51 7.85
C GLU A 235 -42.73 -21.72 9.15
N ALA A 236 -43.74 -20.98 9.58
CA ALA A 236 -43.63 -20.23 10.82
C ALA A 236 -43.10 -21.09 11.96
N ASN A 237 -41.96 -20.74 12.50
CA ASN A 237 -41.23 -21.38 13.59
C ASN A 237 -40.68 -22.81 13.30
N SER A 238 -40.74 -23.31 12.06
CA SER A 238 -40.10 -24.55 11.67
C SER A 238 -38.83 -24.27 10.90
N TRP A 239 -37.71 -24.82 11.37
CA TRP A 239 -36.38 -24.61 10.77
C TRP A 239 -35.78 -25.94 10.33
N SER A 240 -35.06 -25.93 9.21
CA SER A 240 -34.27 -27.04 8.72
C SER A 240 -32.82 -26.65 8.58
N GLY A 241 -31.92 -27.51 9.01
CA GLY A 241 -30.51 -27.39 8.74
C GLY A 241 -30.21 -27.78 7.29
N TRP A 242 -29.26 -27.13 6.65
CA TRP A 242 -29.03 -27.24 5.23
C TRP A 242 -27.61 -27.70 4.91
N GLY A 243 -27.53 -28.80 4.17
CA GLY A 243 -26.24 -29.37 3.78
C GLY A 243 -25.54 -30.17 4.90
N SER A 244 -24.39 -30.74 4.61
CA SER A 244 -23.63 -31.51 5.59
C SER A 244 -22.83 -30.55 6.51
N TRP A 245 -23.03 -30.69 7.80
CA TRP A 245 -22.35 -29.98 8.89
C TRP A 245 -20.82 -30.19 8.90
N ALA A 246 -20.35 -31.23 8.21
CA ALA A 246 -18.95 -31.65 8.24
C ALA A 246 -18.07 -31.05 7.18
N ALA A 247 -18.61 -30.24 6.27
CA ALA A 247 -17.89 -29.90 5.05
C ALA A 247 -17.51 -28.42 4.90
N GLY A 248 -16.86 -27.84 5.90
CA GLY A 248 -16.06 -26.64 5.66
C GLY A 248 -16.73 -25.30 6.00
N ARG A 249 -15.97 -24.26 5.79
CA ARG A 249 -16.31 -22.84 6.02
C ARG A 249 -17.39 -22.39 5.05
N LEU A 250 -18.44 -21.74 5.52
CA LEU A 250 -19.34 -20.94 4.68
C LEU A 250 -18.77 -19.52 4.57
N ALA A 251 -18.38 -19.11 3.37
CA ALA A 251 -17.80 -17.81 3.11
C ALA A 251 -18.89 -16.76 2.80
N SER A 252 -19.88 -17.12 1.96
CA SER A 252 -21.02 -16.27 1.67
C SER A 252 -22.29 -17.07 1.37
N MET A 253 -23.44 -16.39 1.55
CA MET A 253 -24.78 -16.89 1.24
C MET A 253 -25.58 -15.77 0.60
N LYS A 254 -26.15 -16.01 -0.59
CA LYS A 254 -26.92 -15.00 -1.34
C LYS A 254 -28.09 -15.64 -2.07
N CYS A 255 -29.22 -14.93 -2.08
CA CYS A 255 -30.36 -15.21 -2.96
C CYS A 255 -30.28 -14.27 -4.17
N ARG A 256 -30.05 -14.82 -5.35
CA ARG A 256 -29.89 -14.05 -6.58
C ARG A 256 -30.49 -14.80 -7.78
N GLN A 257 -31.24 -14.09 -8.62
CA GLN A 257 -31.78 -14.61 -9.90
C GLN A 257 -32.54 -15.94 -9.76
N GLY A 258 -33.36 -16.07 -8.71
CA GLY A 258 -34.10 -17.29 -8.45
C GLY A 258 -33.26 -18.48 -7.95
N ARG A 259 -32.02 -18.24 -7.57
CA ARG A 259 -31.09 -19.23 -7.04
C ARG A 259 -30.56 -18.83 -5.68
N ILE A 260 -30.18 -19.82 -4.90
CA ILE A 260 -29.49 -19.64 -3.65
C ILE A 260 -28.04 -20.11 -3.84
N VAL A 261 -27.11 -19.20 -3.61
CA VAL A 261 -25.66 -19.39 -3.78
C VAL A 261 -25.02 -19.56 -2.43
N LEU A 262 -24.42 -20.72 -2.15
CA LEU A 262 -23.62 -20.98 -0.94
C LEU A 262 -22.15 -21.14 -1.34
N ASP A 263 -21.32 -20.20 -0.96
CA ASP A 263 -19.87 -20.31 -1.12
C ASP A 263 -19.25 -20.96 0.12
N ARG A 264 -18.63 -22.12 -0.07
CA ARG A 264 -17.92 -22.88 0.96
C ARG A 264 -16.40 -22.80 0.82
N PHE A 265 -15.89 -21.75 0.21
CA PHE A 265 -14.49 -21.52 -0.08
C PHE A 265 -13.89 -22.46 -1.13
N ALA A 266 -13.94 -23.79 -0.93
CA ALA A 266 -13.38 -24.76 -1.87
C ALA A 266 -14.40 -25.23 -2.92
N ARG A 267 -15.66 -24.89 -2.76
CA ARG A 267 -16.76 -25.20 -3.68
C ARG A 267 -17.90 -24.21 -3.53
N VAL A 268 -18.66 -24.02 -4.60
CA VAL A 268 -19.91 -23.25 -4.60
C VAL A 268 -21.07 -24.21 -4.86
N GLU A 269 -22.09 -24.13 -4.03
CA GLU A 269 -23.33 -24.91 -4.16
C GLU A 269 -24.43 -23.95 -4.65
N LEU A 270 -25.12 -24.34 -5.71
CA LEU A 270 -26.27 -23.63 -6.26
C LEU A 270 -27.53 -24.44 -5.96
N TYR A 271 -28.50 -23.80 -5.36
CA TYR A 271 -29.81 -24.38 -5.06
C TYR A 271 -30.88 -23.59 -5.80
N ASP A 272 -31.97 -24.24 -6.15
CA ASP A 272 -33.16 -23.59 -6.64
C ASP A 272 -33.97 -22.93 -5.51
N GLU A 273 -35.07 -22.27 -5.88
CA GLU A 273 -35.96 -21.60 -4.91
C GLU A 273 -36.73 -22.56 -3.99
N ASP A 274 -36.75 -23.87 -4.33
CA ASP A 274 -37.36 -24.91 -3.50
C ASP A 274 -36.32 -25.60 -2.59
N TYR A 275 -35.10 -25.02 -2.50
CA TYR A 275 -33.98 -25.48 -1.69
C TYR A 275 -33.40 -26.84 -2.11
N MET A 276 -33.68 -27.23 -3.36
CA MET A 276 -33.09 -28.42 -3.94
C MET A 276 -31.73 -28.08 -4.57
N LEU A 277 -30.74 -28.93 -4.29
CA LEU A 277 -29.40 -28.78 -4.86
C LEU A 277 -29.46 -28.96 -6.38
N ASP A 278 -29.16 -27.91 -7.12
CA ASP A 278 -29.12 -27.88 -8.59
C ASP A 278 -27.71 -28.22 -9.10
N GLU A 279 -26.67 -27.61 -8.51
CA GLU A 279 -25.30 -27.75 -9.00
C GLU A 279 -24.26 -27.60 -7.88
N VAL A 280 -23.14 -28.32 -7.99
CA VAL A 280 -21.93 -28.11 -7.18
C VAL A 280 -20.75 -27.79 -8.10
N VAL A 281 -20.12 -26.64 -7.90
CA VAL A 281 -18.92 -26.22 -8.61
C VAL A 281 -17.71 -26.36 -7.66
N GLU A 282 -16.84 -27.35 -7.88
CA GLU A 282 -15.69 -27.61 -7.01
C GLU A 282 -14.35 -27.77 -7.77
N ASN A 283 -14.40 -28.10 -9.04
CA ASN A 283 -13.22 -28.37 -9.87
C ASN A 283 -13.20 -27.46 -11.11
N LEU A 284 -12.63 -26.27 -10.96
CA LEU A 284 -12.41 -25.38 -12.12
C LEU A 284 -11.00 -25.57 -12.67
N PRO A 285 -10.85 -25.83 -13.97
CA PRO A 285 -9.53 -25.88 -14.61
C PRO A 285 -8.75 -24.59 -14.37
N THR A 286 -7.45 -24.70 -14.14
CA THR A 286 -6.47 -23.63 -13.96
C THR A 286 -6.49 -22.96 -12.59
N TYR A 287 -7.66 -22.59 -12.04
CA TYR A 287 -7.73 -21.75 -10.83
C TYR A 287 -8.25 -22.46 -9.59
N GLY A 288 -9.05 -23.52 -9.77
CA GLY A 288 -9.85 -24.06 -8.67
C GLY A 288 -10.98 -23.10 -8.28
N VAL A 289 -11.67 -23.35 -7.18
CA VAL A 289 -12.77 -22.50 -6.71
C VAL A 289 -12.32 -21.49 -5.67
N SER A 290 -11.53 -21.81 -4.67
CA SER A 290 -10.94 -20.94 -3.62
C SER A 290 -11.53 -19.51 -3.49
N ALA A 291 -12.87 -19.42 -3.36
CA ALA A 291 -13.60 -18.17 -3.34
C ALA A 291 -13.78 -17.63 -1.92
N GLN A 292 -13.89 -16.32 -1.78
CA GLN A 292 -14.29 -15.63 -0.54
C GLN A 292 -15.72 -15.09 -0.61
N ASP A 293 -16.24 -14.97 -1.82
CA ASP A 293 -17.60 -14.56 -2.10
C ASP A 293 -17.99 -15.05 -3.50
N ALA A 294 -19.24 -15.36 -3.70
CA ALA A 294 -19.78 -15.80 -4.97
C ALA A 294 -21.10 -15.08 -5.29
N ASP A 295 -21.35 -14.85 -6.57
CA ASP A 295 -22.60 -14.28 -7.07
C ASP A 295 -22.93 -14.86 -8.44
N VAL A 296 -24.20 -14.82 -8.86
CA VAL A 296 -24.67 -15.40 -10.12
C VAL A 296 -25.44 -14.39 -10.93
N ASP A 297 -25.19 -14.37 -12.23
CA ASP A 297 -25.94 -13.56 -13.21
C ASP A 297 -27.21 -14.24 -13.69
N ALA A 298 -28.07 -13.47 -14.33
CA ALA A 298 -29.31 -13.96 -14.93
C ALA A 298 -29.09 -15.01 -16.03
N ASP A 299 -27.94 -15.01 -16.70
CA ASP A 299 -27.52 -15.98 -17.72
C ASP A 299 -26.85 -17.22 -17.13
N GLY A 300 -26.85 -17.40 -15.80
CA GLY A 300 -26.22 -18.52 -15.12
C GLY A 300 -24.69 -18.40 -14.97
N THR A 301 -24.07 -17.30 -15.42
CA THR A 301 -22.65 -17.02 -15.19
C THR A 301 -22.38 -16.85 -13.69
N LEU A 302 -21.44 -17.63 -13.16
CA LEU A 302 -20.99 -17.52 -11.78
C LEU A 302 -19.77 -16.60 -11.69
N TRP A 303 -19.79 -15.67 -10.74
CA TRP A 303 -18.72 -14.75 -10.47
C TRP A 303 -18.14 -15.02 -9.07
N LEU A 304 -16.82 -15.21 -9.00
CA LEU A 304 -16.13 -15.55 -7.76
C LEU A 304 -15.14 -14.47 -7.38
N GLY A 305 -15.17 -14.08 -6.11
CA GLY A 305 -14.10 -13.31 -5.48
C GLY A 305 -12.99 -14.26 -5.05
N HIS A 306 -11.96 -14.43 -5.90
CA HIS A 306 -10.95 -15.47 -5.70
C HIS A 306 -9.78 -14.98 -4.84
N VAL A 307 -9.18 -15.87 -4.05
CA VAL A 307 -8.09 -15.53 -3.09
C VAL A 307 -6.76 -15.17 -3.76
N TRP A 308 -6.58 -15.46 -5.06
CA TRP A 308 -5.35 -15.13 -5.80
C TRP A 308 -5.55 -14.89 -7.30
N ALA A 309 -6.76 -15.06 -7.83
CA ALA A 309 -7.07 -14.89 -9.25
C ALA A 309 -7.99 -13.68 -9.53
N GLY A 310 -8.17 -12.77 -8.56
CA GLY A 310 -9.00 -11.58 -8.71
C GLY A 310 -10.48 -11.89 -8.82
N LEU A 311 -11.17 -11.24 -9.75
CA LEU A 311 -12.55 -11.54 -10.11
C LEU A 311 -12.55 -12.66 -11.15
N LEU A 312 -13.12 -13.81 -10.81
CA LEU A 312 -13.17 -14.97 -11.69
C LEU A 312 -14.56 -15.12 -12.29
N LYS A 313 -14.66 -15.02 -13.62
CA LYS A 313 -15.87 -15.31 -14.40
C LYS A 313 -15.92 -16.79 -14.74
N VAL A 314 -16.99 -17.48 -14.38
CA VAL A 314 -17.21 -18.88 -14.69
C VAL A 314 -18.51 -18.98 -15.50
N PRO A 315 -18.44 -19.19 -16.83
CA PRO A 315 -19.62 -19.31 -17.67
C PRO A 315 -20.55 -20.44 -17.22
N GLU A 316 -21.81 -20.40 -17.62
CA GLU A 316 -22.83 -21.39 -17.26
C GLU A 316 -22.39 -22.85 -17.52
N ASN A 317 -21.66 -23.09 -18.61
CA ASN A 317 -21.17 -24.44 -18.96
C ASN A 317 -20.00 -24.92 -18.10
N ARG A 318 -19.48 -24.12 -17.16
CA ARG A 318 -18.36 -24.41 -16.25
C ARG A 318 -17.07 -24.93 -16.92
N ALA A 319 -16.91 -24.69 -18.22
CA ALA A 319 -15.78 -25.24 -18.98
C ALA A 319 -14.42 -24.73 -18.48
N ARG A 320 -14.36 -23.47 -18.05
CA ARG A 320 -13.16 -22.85 -17.44
C ARG A 320 -13.49 -21.53 -16.75
N GLY A 321 -12.60 -21.07 -15.85
CA GLY A 321 -12.63 -19.70 -15.31
C GLY A 321 -11.84 -18.71 -16.17
N TYR A 322 -12.27 -17.46 -16.15
CA TYR A 322 -11.58 -16.32 -16.76
C TYR A 322 -11.28 -15.30 -15.65
N SER A 323 -10.01 -15.05 -15.41
CA SER A 323 -9.54 -14.12 -14.38
C SER A 323 -9.51 -12.69 -14.92
N TYR A 324 -10.04 -11.75 -14.13
CA TYR A 324 -10.03 -10.32 -14.38
C TYR A 324 -9.36 -9.61 -13.19
N ILE A 325 -8.19 -9.04 -13.45
CA ILE A 325 -7.36 -8.35 -12.45
C ILE A 325 -6.93 -7.01 -13.06
N PRO A 326 -7.31 -5.86 -12.50
CA PRO A 326 -6.73 -4.57 -12.89
C PRO A 326 -5.21 -4.55 -12.67
N VAL A 327 -4.52 -3.68 -13.39
CA VAL A 327 -3.07 -3.49 -13.26
C VAL A 327 -2.70 -3.05 -11.84
N GLY A 328 -1.85 -3.81 -11.19
CA GLY A 328 -1.40 -3.57 -9.81
C GLY A 328 -0.36 -4.59 -9.36
N PRO A 329 0.26 -4.40 -8.19
CA PRO A 329 1.20 -5.37 -7.63
C PRO A 329 0.52 -6.72 -7.34
N TYR A 330 1.27 -7.80 -7.53
CA TYR A 330 0.76 -9.16 -7.30
C TYR A 330 0.70 -9.56 -5.83
N ASN A 331 1.39 -8.81 -4.97
CA ASN A 331 1.40 -9.07 -3.55
C ASN A 331 0.24 -8.35 -2.87
N ASP A 332 -0.32 -8.98 -1.84
CA ASP A 332 -1.33 -8.37 -0.98
C ASP A 332 -0.78 -7.04 -0.45
N ASP A 333 -1.47 -5.95 -0.54
CA ASP A 333 -1.15 -4.55 -0.22
C ASP A 333 -0.08 -4.27 0.88
N TYR A 334 0.76 -5.26 1.19
CA TYR A 334 1.86 -5.13 2.13
C TYR A 334 3.06 -4.47 1.48
N VAL A 335 3.52 -3.38 2.08
CA VAL A 335 4.75 -2.70 1.71
C VAL A 335 5.70 -2.75 2.89
N TYR A 336 6.87 -3.38 2.71
CA TYR A 336 7.94 -3.35 3.71
C TYR A 336 9.05 -2.40 3.32
N SER A 337 9.56 -2.51 2.09
CA SER A 337 10.55 -1.60 1.55
C SER A 337 10.32 -1.33 0.08
N LEU A 338 10.84 -0.21 -0.38
CA LEU A 338 10.79 0.25 -1.76
C LEU A 338 12.20 0.61 -2.23
N THR A 339 12.54 0.23 -3.45
CA THR A 339 13.77 0.65 -4.12
C THR A 339 13.44 1.12 -5.53
N ALA A 340 13.79 2.36 -5.87
CA ALA A 340 13.63 2.89 -7.22
C ALA A 340 14.99 2.94 -7.92
N SER A 341 15.06 2.47 -9.15
CA SER A 341 16.16 2.63 -10.07
C SER A 341 15.79 3.55 -11.24
N ALA A 342 16.65 3.68 -12.24
CA ALA A 342 16.45 4.60 -13.36
C ALA A 342 15.13 4.36 -14.14
N ASP A 343 14.65 3.13 -14.21
CA ASP A 343 13.50 2.72 -15.01
C ASP A 343 12.47 1.87 -14.26
N LYS A 344 12.77 1.44 -13.03
CA LYS A 344 11.92 0.49 -12.30
C LYS A 344 11.73 0.85 -10.83
N LEU A 345 10.58 0.41 -10.28
CA LEU A 345 10.34 0.34 -8.85
C LEU A 345 10.29 -1.13 -8.42
N TYR A 346 10.96 -1.44 -7.33
CA TYR A 346 10.94 -2.75 -6.67
C TYR A 346 10.22 -2.64 -5.34
N LEU A 347 9.20 -3.47 -5.13
CA LEU A 347 8.41 -3.54 -3.90
C LEU A 347 8.65 -4.87 -3.21
N CYS A 348 9.17 -4.81 -2.00
CA CYS A 348 9.35 -5.96 -1.11
C CYS A 348 8.18 -6.02 -0.12
N PRO A 349 7.32 -7.04 -0.15
CA PRO A 349 6.16 -7.16 0.72
C PRO A 349 6.46 -7.94 2.00
N GLY A 350 7.51 -8.79 1.97
CA GLY A 350 7.91 -9.61 3.10
C GLY A 350 8.60 -8.80 4.17
N GLY A 351 8.56 -9.29 5.39
CA GLY A 351 9.15 -8.53 6.47
C GLY A 351 9.34 -9.30 7.76
N LYS A 352 9.72 -8.55 8.74
CA LYS A 352 9.89 -9.00 10.12
C LYS A 352 9.08 -8.12 11.06
N LYS A 353 8.67 -8.68 12.19
CA LYS A 353 8.03 -7.93 13.25
C LYS A 353 9.03 -6.94 13.87
N PRO A 354 8.57 -5.92 14.61
CA PRO A 354 9.47 -5.05 15.40
C PRO A 354 10.37 -5.82 16.37
N THR A 355 9.96 -7.02 16.77
CA THR A 355 10.73 -7.98 17.57
C THR A 355 11.74 -8.79 16.77
N TYR A 356 11.87 -8.52 15.45
CA TYR A 356 12.73 -9.23 14.49
C TYR A 356 12.34 -10.70 14.24
N GLU A 357 11.16 -11.13 14.65
CA GLU A 357 10.60 -12.41 14.25
C GLU A 357 10.16 -12.39 12.79
N SER A 358 10.26 -13.53 12.11
CA SER A 358 9.76 -13.70 10.75
C SER A 358 8.25 -13.59 10.68
N LEU A 359 7.74 -12.96 9.63
CA LEU A 359 6.31 -12.94 9.28
C LEU A 359 5.91 -14.15 8.42
N TYR A 360 6.89 -14.87 7.87
CA TYR A 360 6.72 -16.03 6.99
C TYR A 360 5.86 -15.73 5.75
N LEU A 361 5.97 -14.51 5.24
CA LEU A 361 5.29 -14.11 4.02
C LEU A 361 5.93 -14.81 2.82
N SER A 362 5.12 -15.15 1.83
CA SER A 362 5.60 -15.75 0.58
C SER A 362 6.70 -14.87 -0.04
N GLY A 363 7.82 -15.48 -0.38
CA GLY A 363 8.95 -14.79 -0.99
C GLY A 363 8.63 -14.39 -2.41
N SER A 364 8.20 -13.15 -2.59
CA SER A 364 7.93 -12.56 -3.90
C SER A 364 8.38 -11.11 -3.93
N LEU A 365 8.78 -10.66 -5.11
CA LEU A 365 9.20 -9.30 -5.38
C LEU A 365 8.33 -8.76 -6.52
N SER A 366 7.58 -7.69 -6.27
CA SER A 366 6.83 -7.02 -7.33
C SER A 366 7.69 -5.93 -7.97
N ILE A 367 7.68 -5.89 -9.29
CA ILE A 367 8.46 -4.96 -10.12
C ILE A 367 7.48 -4.14 -10.96
N PHE A 368 7.57 -2.82 -10.84
CA PHE A 368 6.83 -1.89 -11.68
C PHE A 368 7.77 -1.30 -12.72
N ASP A 369 7.48 -1.58 -13.99
CA ASP A 369 8.27 -1.18 -15.15
C ASP A 369 7.33 -0.69 -16.25
N ASN A 370 7.57 0.52 -16.79
CA ASN A 370 6.76 1.11 -17.87
C ASN A 370 5.26 1.06 -17.65
N GLN A 371 4.81 1.25 -16.40
CA GLN A 371 3.42 1.21 -15.96
C GLN A 371 2.79 -0.19 -15.89
N ASP A 372 3.57 -1.24 -16.08
CA ASP A 372 3.15 -2.62 -15.88
C ASP A 372 3.80 -3.23 -14.63
N TRP A 373 3.04 -4.14 -13.99
CA TRP A 373 3.52 -4.88 -12.85
C TRP A 373 3.90 -6.31 -13.24
N SER A 374 5.04 -6.76 -12.78
CA SER A 374 5.48 -8.15 -12.85
C SER A 374 5.88 -8.65 -11.47
N ASN A 375 6.03 -9.96 -11.33
CA ASN A 375 6.38 -10.58 -10.07
C ASN A 375 7.48 -11.61 -10.23
N VAL A 376 8.47 -11.57 -9.35
CA VAL A 376 9.54 -12.58 -9.26
C VAL A 376 9.33 -13.42 -8.02
N ASN A 377 9.36 -14.74 -8.16
CA ASN A 377 9.22 -15.70 -7.07
C ASN A 377 10.32 -16.79 -7.16
N GLY A 378 10.37 -17.66 -6.16
CA GLY A 378 11.38 -18.72 -6.05
C GLY A 378 11.18 -19.93 -6.97
N SER A 379 10.12 -19.97 -7.78
CA SER A 379 9.78 -21.17 -8.56
C SER A 379 10.86 -21.61 -9.55
N SER A 380 11.68 -20.69 -10.03
CA SER A 380 12.76 -20.98 -10.99
C SER A 380 13.93 -21.75 -10.39
N ILE A 381 14.13 -21.72 -9.08
CA ILE A 381 15.22 -22.44 -8.38
C ILE A 381 14.71 -23.59 -7.50
N GLY A 382 13.40 -23.88 -7.56
CA GLY A 382 12.80 -24.99 -6.81
C GLY A 382 12.69 -24.78 -5.29
N ASP A 383 13.11 -23.63 -4.79
CA ASP A 383 13.12 -23.30 -3.37
C ASP A 383 12.09 -22.21 -3.01
N ALA A 384 11.34 -22.45 -1.96
CA ALA A 384 10.50 -21.43 -1.35
C ALA A 384 11.36 -20.57 -0.41
N TYR A 385 11.63 -19.32 -0.78
CA TYR A 385 12.15 -18.32 0.14
C TYR A 385 11.02 -17.44 0.68
N GLN A 386 11.26 -16.83 1.82
CA GLN A 386 10.26 -16.07 2.56
C GLN A 386 10.85 -14.72 2.99
N ASP A 387 9.98 -13.77 3.31
CA ASP A 387 10.33 -12.50 3.94
C ASP A 387 11.42 -11.75 3.17
N ILE A 388 11.14 -11.34 1.93
CA ILE A 388 12.03 -10.47 1.16
C ILE A 388 12.02 -9.07 1.78
N LEU A 389 13.16 -8.65 2.37
CA LEU A 389 13.24 -7.39 3.12
C LEU A 389 13.67 -6.21 2.25
N TYR A 390 14.81 -6.32 1.57
CA TYR A 390 15.41 -5.23 0.78
C TYR A 390 15.95 -5.75 -0.54
N VAL A 391 15.98 -4.85 -1.51
CA VAL A 391 16.60 -5.09 -2.84
C VAL A 391 17.66 -4.03 -3.08
N ALA A 392 18.79 -4.46 -3.62
CA ALA A 392 19.82 -3.62 -4.19
C ALA A 392 19.99 -3.93 -5.68
N VAL A 393 20.08 -2.89 -6.51
CA VAL A 393 20.31 -3.01 -7.97
C VAL A 393 21.80 -2.83 -8.24
N ASP A 394 22.39 -3.70 -9.07
CA ASP A 394 23.78 -3.60 -9.46
C ASP A 394 24.01 -2.32 -10.30
N PRO A 395 24.88 -1.39 -9.86
CA PRO A 395 25.13 -0.16 -10.60
C PRO A 395 25.81 -0.38 -11.96
N LYS A 396 26.29 -1.58 -12.25
CA LYS A 396 26.93 -1.96 -13.52
C LYS A 396 26.02 -2.75 -14.45
N ASP A 397 24.92 -3.30 -13.92
CA ASP A 397 23.91 -4.03 -14.70
C ASP A 397 22.52 -3.81 -14.07
N LYS A 398 21.75 -2.93 -14.68
CA LYS A 398 20.41 -2.56 -14.19
C LYS A 398 19.39 -3.70 -14.19
N ASN A 399 19.68 -4.81 -14.88
CA ASN A 399 18.84 -6.01 -14.89
C ASN A 399 19.27 -7.04 -13.83
N HIS A 400 20.40 -6.80 -13.15
CA HIS A 400 20.91 -7.63 -12.07
C HIS A 400 20.60 -6.97 -10.71
N LEU A 401 20.03 -7.75 -9.81
CA LEU A 401 19.70 -7.28 -8.45
C LEU A 401 19.84 -8.42 -7.45
N SER A 402 20.11 -8.05 -6.22
CA SER A 402 20.15 -8.98 -5.09
C SER A 402 19.16 -8.56 -4.03
N ALA A 403 18.40 -9.53 -3.53
CA ALA A 403 17.38 -9.33 -2.49
C ALA A 403 17.73 -10.11 -1.23
N SER A 404 17.56 -9.49 -0.06
CA SER A 404 17.68 -10.19 1.23
C SER A 404 16.41 -10.96 1.57
N ALA A 405 16.57 -12.24 1.95
CA ALA A 405 15.50 -13.12 2.41
C ALA A 405 15.73 -13.48 3.88
N TRP A 406 14.87 -12.95 4.79
CA TRP A 406 15.05 -13.13 6.23
C TRP A 406 14.92 -14.60 6.64
N GLY A 407 16.05 -15.19 7.01
CA GLY A 407 16.13 -16.59 7.39
C GLY A 407 16.66 -17.53 6.30
N ARG A 408 16.76 -17.10 5.03
CA ARG A 408 17.21 -17.93 3.91
C ARG A 408 18.49 -17.44 3.22
N GLY A 409 18.91 -16.18 3.43
CA GLY A 409 20.12 -15.64 2.84
C GLY A 409 19.85 -14.56 1.80
N ILE A 410 20.42 -14.67 0.61
CA ILE A 410 20.33 -13.68 -0.48
C ILE A 410 19.81 -14.35 -1.73
N VAL A 411 18.81 -13.74 -2.34
CA VAL A 411 18.25 -14.15 -3.64
C VAL A 411 18.87 -13.27 -4.73
N ASP A 412 19.54 -13.89 -5.66
CA ASP A 412 20.11 -13.21 -6.83
C ASP A 412 19.12 -13.30 -7.99
N ILE A 413 18.91 -12.18 -8.69
CA ILE A 413 17.88 -12.04 -9.72
C ILE A 413 18.50 -11.39 -10.96
N GLN A 414 18.38 -12.05 -12.10
CA GLN A 414 18.81 -11.54 -13.41
C GLN A 414 17.63 -11.56 -14.38
N ASP A 415 17.39 -10.46 -15.07
CA ASP A 415 16.32 -10.33 -16.08
C ASP A 415 14.93 -10.74 -15.53
N ASN A 416 14.60 -10.31 -14.32
CA ASN A 416 13.37 -10.63 -13.57
C ASN A 416 13.19 -12.13 -13.28
N ARG A 417 14.26 -12.90 -13.21
CA ARG A 417 14.26 -14.34 -12.85
C ARG A 417 15.22 -14.60 -11.72
N THR A 418 14.78 -15.36 -10.74
CA THR A 418 15.66 -15.85 -9.68
C THR A 418 16.68 -16.82 -10.27
N THR A 419 17.96 -16.55 -10.03
CA THR A 419 19.09 -17.34 -10.56
C THR A 419 19.76 -18.17 -9.48
N THR A 420 19.97 -17.60 -8.29
CA THR A 420 20.73 -18.24 -7.21
C THR A 420 20.18 -17.83 -5.86
N LEU A 421 20.18 -18.75 -4.92
CA LEU A 421 20.02 -18.50 -3.49
C LEU A 421 21.38 -18.69 -2.82
N TYR A 422 21.96 -17.60 -2.28
CA TYR A 422 23.20 -17.64 -1.53
C TYR A 422 22.92 -17.84 -0.04
N ASP A 423 23.55 -18.85 0.54
CA ASP A 423 23.55 -19.14 1.97
C ASP A 423 24.94 -19.58 2.46
N GLY A 424 25.04 -20.22 3.62
CA GLY A 424 26.33 -20.67 4.16
C GLY A 424 26.97 -21.81 3.36
N SER A 425 26.25 -22.51 2.51
CA SER A 425 26.73 -23.67 1.76
C SER A 425 27.48 -23.31 0.48
N ASN A 426 27.20 -22.13 -0.10
CA ASN A 426 27.75 -21.69 -1.40
C ASN A 426 28.42 -20.31 -1.34
N THR A 427 28.82 -19.86 -0.15
CA THR A 427 29.49 -18.56 0.08
C THR A 427 30.84 -18.73 0.84
N ASP A 428 31.47 -19.89 0.76
CA ASP A 428 32.72 -20.23 1.49
C ASP A 428 32.63 -19.90 3.00
N GLY A 429 31.41 -20.05 3.58
CA GLY A 429 31.14 -19.75 4.99
C GLY A 429 31.14 -18.26 5.32
N ALA A 430 31.07 -17.36 4.32
CA ALA A 430 30.93 -15.92 4.56
C ALA A 430 29.57 -15.58 5.17
N LEU A 431 28.51 -16.24 4.73
CA LEU A 431 27.21 -16.17 5.37
C LEU A 431 27.09 -17.23 6.47
N THR A 432 27.41 -16.84 7.69
CA THR A 432 27.35 -17.74 8.85
C THR A 432 25.88 -17.94 9.28
N PRO A 433 25.44 -19.19 9.51
CA PRO A 433 24.07 -19.42 9.97
C PRO A 433 23.90 -19.08 11.45
N TYR A 434 22.78 -18.49 11.80
CA TYR A 434 22.25 -18.41 13.15
C TYR A 434 21.49 -19.71 13.47
N ARG A 435 21.77 -20.32 14.61
CA ARG A 435 21.10 -21.54 15.07
C ARG A 435 20.19 -21.27 16.26
N SER A 436 18.95 -21.70 16.16
CA SER A 436 17.98 -21.66 17.24
C SER A 436 17.32 -23.04 17.42
N GLY A 437 17.68 -23.76 18.47
CA GLY A 437 17.29 -25.15 18.64
C GLY A 437 17.77 -26.01 17.44
N ASN A 438 16.87 -26.70 16.81
CA ASN A 438 17.13 -27.54 15.61
C ASN A 438 17.06 -26.76 14.29
N TYR A 439 16.77 -25.48 14.32
CA TYR A 439 16.59 -24.65 13.12
C TYR A 439 17.87 -23.87 12.80
N THR A 440 18.20 -23.83 11.51
CA THR A 440 19.32 -23.06 10.96
C THR A 440 18.76 -21.96 10.06
N HIS A 441 19.15 -20.71 10.33
CA HIS A 441 18.68 -19.54 9.61
C HIS A 441 19.86 -18.69 9.12
N HIS A 442 19.83 -18.25 7.87
CA HIS A 442 20.75 -17.23 7.36
C HIS A 442 20.04 -15.89 7.40
N ARG A 443 20.15 -15.15 8.51
CA ARG A 443 19.42 -13.91 8.76
C ARG A 443 20.10 -12.72 8.10
N VAL A 444 20.05 -12.69 6.77
CA VAL A 444 20.50 -11.55 5.96
C VAL A 444 19.41 -10.48 5.95
N SER A 445 19.79 -9.26 6.32
CA SER A 445 18.88 -8.10 6.35
C SER A 445 19.25 -7.08 5.29
N GLY A 446 20.21 -6.19 5.56
CA GLY A 446 20.60 -5.15 4.62
C GLY A 446 21.41 -5.67 3.42
N VAL A 447 21.16 -5.12 2.23
CA VAL A 447 21.92 -5.33 1.01
C VAL A 447 22.23 -3.97 0.36
N ALA A 448 23.46 -3.77 -0.13
CA ALA A 448 23.86 -2.57 -0.85
C ALA A 448 25.01 -2.88 -1.81
N TYR A 449 24.95 -2.37 -3.04
CA TYR A 449 26.08 -2.39 -3.95
C TYR A 449 26.96 -1.15 -3.79
N ASP A 450 28.28 -1.32 -3.90
CA ASP A 450 29.19 -0.20 -4.06
C ASP A 450 29.32 0.18 -5.56
N ASN A 451 30.06 1.27 -5.85
CA ASN A 451 30.24 1.73 -7.22
C ASN A 451 31.11 0.81 -8.11
N GLN A 452 31.78 -0.17 -7.51
CA GLN A 452 32.54 -1.19 -8.22
C GLN A 452 31.70 -2.42 -8.59
N GLY A 453 30.46 -2.49 -8.05
CA GLY A 453 29.56 -3.62 -8.23
C GLY A 453 29.82 -4.76 -7.22
N ASN A 454 30.45 -4.48 -6.09
CA ASN A 454 30.53 -5.45 -5.00
C ASN A 454 29.27 -5.35 -4.13
N LEU A 455 28.70 -6.51 -3.75
CA LEU A 455 27.51 -6.60 -2.92
C LEU A 455 27.88 -6.71 -1.45
N TRP A 456 27.53 -5.71 -0.66
CA TRP A 456 27.68 -5.67 0.80
C TRP A 456 26.40 -6.08 1.49
N VAL A 457 26.50 -6.94 2.51
CA VAL A 457 25.32 -7.50 3.18
C VAL A 457 25.54 -7.57 4.71
N THR A 458 24.46 -7.38 5.45
CA THR A 458 24.44 -7.59 6.91
C THR A 458 23.88 -8.98 7.24
N ASN A 459 24.58 -9.73 8.08
CA ASN A 459 24.17 -11.05 8.58
C ASN A 459 23.95 -10.97 10.09
N SER A 460 22.72 -11.05 10.51
CA SER A 460 22.28 -10.80 11.90
C SER A 460 22.60 -11.93 12.86
N LEU A 461 22.83 -11.60 14.15
CA LEU A 461 23.01 -12.51 15.29
C LEU A 461 24.25 -13.42 15.22
N VAL A 462 25.21 -13.11 14.38
CA VAL A 462 26.46 -13.87 14.21
C VAL A 462 27.67 -12.96 14.38
N ALA A 463 28.84 -13.53 14.66
CA ALA A 463 30.08 -12.75 14.80
C ALA A 463 30.50 -12.14 13.45
N LYS A 464 30.44 -12.91 12.37
CA LYS A 464 30.68 -12.45 11.00
C LYS A 464 29.45 -11.72 10.47
N GLY A 465 29.14 -10.56 11.07
CA GLY A 465 27.90 -9.81 10.81
C GLY A 465 27.92 -8.94 9.56
N LEU A 466 29.05 -8.74 8.91
CA LEU A 466 29.18 -8.03 7.64
C LEU A 466 29.87 -8.94 6.63
N ALA A 467 29.37 -9.02 5.40
CA ALA A 467 29.99 -9.77 4.33
C ALA A 467 29.96 -8.99 3.02
N VAL A 468 30.86 -9.32 2.10
CA VAL A 468 30.93 -8.79 0.75
C VAL A 468 31.08 -9.91 -0.24
N ARG A 469 30.31 -9.84 -1.35
CA ARG A 469 30.55 -10.59 -2.58
C ARG A 469 31.22 -9.63 -3.56
N TYR A 470 32.46 -9.88 -3.84
CA TYR A 470 33.16 -9.11 -4.85
C TYR A 470 32.59 -9.40 -6.25
N ARG A 471 32.76 -8.45 -7.16
CA ARG A 471 32.35 -8.63 -8.57
C ARG A 471 32.99 -9.85 -9.25
N SER A 472 34.15 -10.30 -8.77
CA SER A 472 34.79 -11.55 -9.16
C SER A 472 34.01 -12.81 -8.83
N GLY A 473 33.00 -12.69 -7.91
CA GLY A 473 32.27 -13.82 -7.34
C GLY A 473 32.83 -14.32 -6.01
N GLU A 474 34.00 -13.85 -5.58
CA GLU A 474 34.62 -14.21 -4.31
C GLU A 474 33.84 -13.60 -3.14
N TRP A 475 33.72 -14.35 -2.03
CA TRP A 475 33.09 -13.91 -0.80
C TRP A 475 34.15 -13.64 0.30
N LYS A 476 33.92 -12.56 1.06
CA LYS A 476 34.65 -12.24 2.29
C LYS A 476 33.70 -11.81 3.39
N SER A 477 34.00 -12.20 4.62
CA SER A 477 33.23 -11.77 5.79
C SER A 477 34.11 -11.11 6.81
N PHE A 478 33.51 -10.22 7.63
CA PHE A 478 34.18 -9.44 8.67
C PHE A 478 33.59 -9.76 10.03
N ASP A 479 34.46 -10.04 11.00
CA ASP A 479 34.06 -10.20 12.40
C ASP A 479 33.82 -8.84 13.04
N ILE A 480 32.57 -8.56 13.35
CA ILE A 480 32.13 -7.30 13.98
C ILE A 480 31.95 -7.41 15.50
N SER A 481 32.45 -8.48 16.13
CA SER A 481 32.25 -8.73 17.56
C SER A 481 32.78 -7.60 18.45
N THR A 482 33.85 -6.91 18.03
CA THR A 482 34.39 -5.75 18.73
C THR A 482 33.44 -4.57 18.74
N MET A 483 32.71 -4.33 17.69
CA MET A 483 31.66 -3.30 17.65
C MET A 483 30.42 -3.68 18.46
N MET A 484 30.27 -4.97 18.79
CA MET A 484 29.15 -5.53 19.56
C MET A 484 29.46 -5.66 21.07
N GLN A 485 30.60 -5.15 21.55
CA GLN A 485 30.92 -5.19 22.99
C GLN A 485 29.81 -4.51 23.80
N GLY A 486 29.39 -5.18 24.88
CA GLY A 486 28.28 -4.73 25.73
C GLY A 486 26.89 -4.91 25.15
N VAL A 487 26.79 -5.55 23.97
CA VAL A 487 25.51 -5.91 23.32
C VAL A 487 25.31 -7.42 23.45
N SER A 488 24.19 -7.85 24.02
CA SER A 488 23.89 -9.26 24.26
C SER A 488 22.51 -9.67 23.70
N GLY A 489 22.35 -10.98 23.46
CA GLY A 489 21.10 -11.59 23.04
C GLY A 489 20.58 -10.98 21.73
N GLU A 490 19.29 -10.79 21.67
CA GLU A 490 18.58 -10.24 20.49
C GLU A 490 19.00 -8.81 20.11
N LYS A 491 19.61 -8.06 21.01
CA LYS A 491 20.16 -6.72 20.72
C LYS A 491 21.32 -6.76 19.72
N ARG A 492 21.91 -7.93 19.45
CA ARG A 492 22.93 -8.14 18.41
C ARG A 492 22.35 -8.22 17.00
N GLU A 493 21.06 -8.05 16.83
CA GLU A 493 20.43 -7.96 15.52
C GLU A 493 20.83 -6.68 14.81
N ILE A 494 21.21 -6.82 13.55
CA ILE A 494 21.57 -5.74 12.63
C ILE A 494 20.63 -5.73 11.44
N ASP A 495 20.49 -4.55 10.83
CA ASP A 495 19.48 -4.32 9.81
C ASP A 495 20.06 -3.65 8.56
N LYS A 496 19.36 -2.67 8.03
CA LYS A 496 19.65 -1.96 6.79
C LYS A 496 21.09 -1.45 6.76
N ILE A 497 21.74 -1.61 5.60
CA ILE A 497 23.05 -1.08 5.27
C ILE A 497 22.92 -0.02 4.17
N ILE A 498 23.73 1.01 4.24
CA ILE A 498 23.96 1.94 3.14
C ILE A 498 25.45 2.00 2.79
N TRP A 499 25.75 2.16 1.52
CA TRP A 499 27.08 2.47 1.05
C TRP A 499 27.26 3.99 0.95
N ASP A 500 28.29 4.51 1.62
CA ASP A 500 28.68 5.92 1.57
C ASP A 500 29.46 6.16 0.26
N SER A 501 28.80 6.83 -0.69
CA SER A 501 29.34 7.06 -2.02
C SER A 501 30.52 8.06 -2.03
N VAL A 502 30.71 8.82 -0.96
CA VAL A 502 31.76 9.84 -0.82
C VAL A 502 33.03 9.25 -0.20
N ARG A 503 32.87 8.41 0.86
CA ARG A 503 34.00 7.91 1.67
C ARG A 503 34.27 6.43 1.47
N GLY A 504 33.36 5.69 0.81
CA GLY A 504 33.44 4.25 0.66
C GLY A 504 33.04 3.47 1.93
N TYR A 505 32.55 4.14 2.98
CA TYR A 505 32.18 3.48 4.23
C TYR A 505 30.85 2.74 4.10
N LYS A 506 30.68 1.72 4.96
CA LYS A 506 29.46 0.94 5.10
C LYS A 506 28.84 1.30 6.43
N TRP A 507 27.69 1.99 6.38
CA TRP A 507 26.92 2.38 7.55
C TRP A 507 25.77 1.43 7.70
N PHE A 508 25.59 0.84 8.88
CA PHE A 508 24.47 -0.06 9.14
C PHE A 508 23.93 0.13 10.56
N VAL A 509 22.66 -0.15 10.73
CA VAL A 509 21.94 0.04 12.00
C VAL A 509 21.72 -1.27 12.71
N GLY A 510 21.60 -1.23 14.04
CA GLY A 510 21.30 -2.39 14.86
C GLY A 510 20.30 -2.08 15.95
N ARG A 511 19.64 -3.11 16.46
CA ARG A 511 18.63 -3.04 17.53
C ARG A 511 19.18 -2.50 18.86
N ALA A 512 20.49 -2.45 19.02
CA ALA A 512 21.15 -1.92 20.22
C ALA A 512 21.21 -0.39 20.27
N ASN A 513 20.47 0.34 19.47
CA ASN A 513 20.57 1.80 19.32
C ASN A 513 22.00 2.23 18.97
N ARG A 514 22.60 1.53 18.04
CA ARG A 514 23.93 1.81 17.50
C ARG A 514 23.89 2.00 15.99
N ILE A 515 24.75 2.90 15.50
CA ILE A 515 25.10 3.01 14.09
C ILE A 515 26.50 2.45 13.96
N TYR A 516 26.67 1.41 13.16
CA TYR A 516 27.93 0.75 12.89
C TYR A 516 28.55 1.29 11.61
N ILE A 517 29.88 1.41 11.58
CA ILE A 517 30.63 1.97 10.49
C ILE A 517 31.82 1.04 10.18
N HIS A 518 32.00 0.70 8.91
CA HIS A 518 33.09 -0.13 8.43
C HIS A 518 33.70 0.47 7.16
N ASP A 519 35.02 0.54 7.04
CA ASP A 519 35.68 1.11 5.85
C ASP A 519 35.68 0.13 4.66
N GLY A 520 35.49 -1.14 4.89
CA GLY A 520 35.53 -2.21 3.90
C GLY A 520 36.82 -3.01 3.95
N GLU A 521 37.77 -2.64 4.80
CA GLU A 521 39.05 -3.31 5.01
C GLU A 521 39.16 -3.79 6.46
N ASP A 522 39.82 -3.03 7.32
CA ASP A 522 40.14 -3.44 8.69
C ASP A 522 39.60 -2.49 9.75
N LYS A 523 39.17 -1.27 9.37
CA LYS A 523 38.69 -0.27 10.31
C LYS A 523 37.20 -0.42 10.54
N MET A 524 36.82 -0.42 11.81
CA MET A 524 35.44 -0.49 12.25
C MET A 524 35.21 0.36 13.48
N ALA A 525 34.09 1.08 13.49
CA ALA A 525 33.70 1.95 14.58
C ALA A 525 32.17 1.93 14.76
N TYR A 526 31.71 2.46 15.86
CA TYR A 526 30.27 2.61 16.11
C TYR A 526 29.95 3.92 16.79
N VAL A 527 28.71 4.38 16.60
CA VAL A 527 28.08 5.49 17.32
C VAL A 527 27.05 4.89 18.27
N SER A 528 27.06 5.30 19.52
CA SER A 528 26.15 4.79 20.56
C SER A 528 25.68 5.88 21.51
N PRO A 529 24.58 5.66 22.25
CA PRO A 529 24.13 6.58 23.30
C PRO A 529 25.18 6.80 24.40
N ASN A 530 25.11 7.95 25.05
CA ASN A 530 25.85 8.30 26.27
C ASN A 530 27.37 8.48 26.14
N ASN A 531 27.90 8.58 24.93
CA ASN A 531 29.36 8.70 24.71
C ASN A 531 29.76 9.98 23.94
N GLY A 532 29.03 11.07 24.15
CA GLY A 532 29.29 12.34 23.46
C GLY A 532 28.85 12.41 22.02
N SER A 533 28.36 11.31 21.44
CA SER A 533 27.83 11.29 20.05
C SER A 533 26.50 11.99 19.88
N LYS A 534 25.80 12.31 20.97
CA LYS A 534 24.43 12.88 20.98
C LYS A 534 23.37 12.00 20.26
N LEU A 535 23.64 10.71 20.11
CA LEU A 535 22.64 9.76 19.61
C LEU A 535 21.50 9.59 20.61
N GLU A 536 21.81 9.74 21.91
CA GLU A 536 20.86 9.50 23.00
C GLU A 536 20.39 8.03 23.01
N THR A 537 19.30 7.73 23.72
CA THR A 537 18.75 6.37 23.83
C THR A 537 17.69 6.05 22.78
N HIS A 538 17.66 6.82 21.71
CA HIS A 538 16.63 6.66 20.67
C HIS A 538 16.91 5.49 19.73
N THR A 539 15.84 4.82 19.31
CA THR A 539 15.92 3.76 18.32
C THR A 539 16.10 4.37 16.92
N VAL A 540 17.17 3.98 16.24
CA VAL A 540 17.40 4.35 14.84
C VAL A 540 16.54 3.46 13.95
N THR A 541 15.65 4.07 13.19
CA THR A 541 14.65 3.38 12.36
C THR A 541 15.04 3.31 10.88
N CYS A 542 15.70 4.34 10.38
CA CYS A 542 16.11 4.44 8.98
C CYS A 542 17.34 5.34 8.83
N MET A 543 18.02 5.19 7.69
CA MET A 543 19.23 5.96 7.40
C MET A 543 19.37 6.14 5.88
N VAL A 544 19.87 7.30 5.46
CA VAL A 544 20.16 7.62 4.06
C VAL A 544 21.35 8.58 3.97
N GLN A 545 22.17 8.45 2.93
CA GLN A 545 23.14 9.46 2.57
C GLN A 545 22.48 10.48 1.64
N ASP A 546 22.65 11.75 1.94
CA ASP A 546 22.20 12.82 1.06
C ASP A 546 23.23 13.15 -0.04
N ARG A 547 22.85 14.02 -0.98
CA ARG A 547 23.72 14.35 -2.12
C ARG A 547 24.92 15.23 -1.76
N SER A 548 24.96 15.77 -0.53
CA SER A 548 26.11 16.49 0.02
C SER A 548 27.10 15.56 0.72
N GLY A 549 26.71 14.28 0.91
CA GLY A 549 27.49 13.26 1.60
C GLY A 549 27.18 13.17 3.10
N ASP A 550 26.19 13.91 3.60
CA ASP A 550 25.77 13.86 4.98
C ASP A 550 24.88 12.64 5.24
N ILE A 551 24.99 12.05 6.44
CA ILE A 551 24.21 10.89 6.82
C ILE A 551 22.99 11.33 7.64
N TRP A 552 21.83 11.28 7.03
CA TRP A 552 20.54 11.59 7.66
C TRP A 552 19.92 10.31 8.19
N PHE A 553 19.38 10.34 9.41
CA PHE A 553 18.72 9.18 9.98
C PHE A 553 17.51 9.57 10.85
N GLY A 554 16.50 8.71 10.79
CA GLY A 554 15.29 8.81 11.60
C GLY A 554 15.44 8.05 12.90
N THR A 555 14.79 8.58 13.92
CA THR A 555 14.65 7.91 15.22
C THR A 555 13.17 7.86 15.62
N ASP A 556 12.89 7.12 16.71
CA ASP A 556 11.57 7.16 17.36
C ASP A 556 11.24 8.53 17.98
N LYS A 557 12.20 9.47 18.00
CA LYS A 557 12.06 10.85 18.48
C LYS A 557 12.85 11.83 17.62
N GLY A 558 12.44 11.94 16.36
CA GLY A 558 12.91 12.98 15.46
C GLY A 558 13.98 12.57 14.48
N LEU A 559 14.35 13.58 13.71
CA LEU A 559 15.30 13.50 12.61
C LEU A 559 16.68 14.01 13.09
N LYS A 560 17.72 13.28 12.72
CA LYS A 560 19.11 13.65 13.07
C LYS A 560 20.01 13.53 11.85
N VAL A 561 21.19 14.19 11.92
CA VAL A 561 22.18 14.19 10.84
C VAL A 561 23.60 14.08 11.39
N ILE A 562 24.48 13.41 10.66
CA ILE A 562 25.92 13.34 10.86
C ILE A 562 26.58 14.10 9.70
N TYR A 563 27.14 15.26 9.96
CA TYR A 563 27.87 16.09 8.99
C TYR A 563 29.32 15.69 8.85
N ASP A 564 29.93 15.19 9.92
CA ASP A 564 31.36 14.95 10.04
C ASP A 564 31.74 13.46 9.93
N GLY A 565 31.02 12.69 9.08
CA GLY A 565 31.25 11.26 8.87
C GLY A 565 32.70 10.87 8.56
N TYR A 566 33.52 11.81 8.05
CA TYR A 566 34.94 11.61 7.80
C TYR A 566 35.75 11.37 9.09
N ARG A 567 35.21 11.72 10.26
CA ARG A 567 35.85 11.50 11.57
C ARG A 567 35.60 10.10 12.13
N ALA A 568 34.88 9.25 11.42
CA ALA A 568 34.44 7.94 11.94
C ALA A 568 35.57 7.10 12.56
N PHE A 569 36.80 7.21 12.04
CA PHE A 569 37.95 6.41 12.44
C PHE A 569 39.08 7.21 13.12
N ASN A 570 38.83 8.42 13.63
CA ASN A 570 39.88 9.25 14.20
C ASN A 570 40.48 8.67 15.50
N ASN A 571 39.80 7.71 16.14
CA ASN A 571 40.30 7.02 17.36
C ASN A 571 41.09 5.72 17.03
N GLY A 572 41.55 5.53 15.82
CA GLY A 572 42.23 4.31 15.39
C GLY A 572 41.35 3.30 14.67
N GLY A 573 40.04 3.32 14.89
CA GLY A 573 39.05 2.62 14.06
C GLY A 573 39.05 1.10 14.20
N ARG A 574 39.18 0.55 15.45
CA ARG A 574 39.17 -0.90 15.69
C ARG A 574 38.04 -1.34 16.62
N GLY A 575 36.79 -1.07 16.23
CA GLY A 575 35.62 -1.41 17.04
C GLY A 575 35.40 -0.45 18.21
N GLU A 576 35.93 0.77 18.12
CA GLU A 576 35.86 1.78 19.14
C GLU A 576 34.65 2.71 18.92
N GLN A 577 34.28 3.43 19.99
CA GLN A 577 33.28 4.49 19.89
C GLN A 577 33.76 5.58 18.92
N SER A 578 32.99 5.83 17.86
CA SER A 578 33.31 6.85 16.87
C SER A 578 33.17 8.26 17.44
N PRO A 579 34.10 9.20 17.14
CA PRO A 579 33.99 10.59 17.54
C PRO A 579 32.98 11.41 16.70
N VAL A 580 32.30 10.85 15.72
CA VAL A 580 31.26 11.58 14.97
C VAL A 580 30.11 11.98 15.88
N THR A 581 29.52 13.14 15.58
CA THR A 581 28.44 13.72 16.38
C THR A 581 27.14 13.70 15.62
N CYS A 582 26.08 13.20 16.26
CA CYS A 582 24.72 13.29 15.76
C CYS A 582 24.13 14.66 16.12
N SER A 583 23.73 15.43 15.12
CA SER A 583 23.18 16.76 15.29
C SER A 583 21.66 16.72 15.13
N ASN A 584 20.95 17.43 16.01
CA ASN A 584 19.57 17.83 15.77
C ASN A 584 19.60 19.03 14.83
N ILE A 585 18.58 19.16 13.98
CA ILE A 585 18.43 20.30 13.11
C ILE A 585 17.55 21.32 13.82
N LEU A 586 18.12 22.52 14.07
CA LEU A 586 17.40 23.61 14.69
C LEU A 586 16.76 24.45 13.60
N TYR A 587 15.46 24.63 13.65
CA TYR A 587 14.74 25.54 12.75
C TYR A 587 13.99 26.60 13.58
N ASN A 588 13.69 27.71 12.96
CA ASN A 588 12.98 28.82 13.59
C ASN A 588 11.60 28.95 12.92
N GLU A 589 10.56 28.83 13.71
CA GLU A 589 9.17 29.05 13.29
C GLU A 589 8.58 30.12 14.19
N ASP A 590 8.15 31.24 13.60
CA ASP A 590 7.55 32.40 14.28
C ASP A 590 8.39 32.95 15.45
N GLY A 591 9.72 32.88 15.35
CA GLY A 591 10.63 33.36 16.38
C GLY A 591 10.93 32.34 17.49
N ILE A 592 10.36 31.13 17.42
CA ILE A 592 10.62 30.02 18.33
C ILE A 592 11.61 29.07 17.69
N ASN A 593 12.71 28.79 18.40
CA ASN A 593 13.68 27.80 17.97
C ASN A 593 13.26 26.41 18.44
N GLU A 594 12.98 25.52 17.51
CA GLU A 594 12.64 24.13 17.78
C GLU A 594 13.55 23.16 17.03
N TYR A 595 13.64 21.93 17.50
CA TYR A 595 14.31 20.88 16.75
C TYR A 595 13.35 20.28 15.73
N LEU A 596 13.79 20.18 14.50
CA LEU A 596 13.02 19.66 13.40
C LEU A 596 12.46 18.25 13.73
N MET A 597 11.15 18.14 13.72
CA MET A 597 10.41 16.88 13.97
C MET A 597 10.75 16.18 15.30
N ALA A 598 11.10 16.93 16.34
CA ALA A 598 11.59 16.41 17.64
C ALA A 598 10.63 15.41 18.33
N TYR A 599 9.36 15.51 18.05
CA TYR A 599 8.31 14.66 18.65
C TYR A 599 7.78 13.59 17.69
N GLU A 600 8.33 13.51 16.48
CA GLU A 600 7.88 12.59 15.45
C GLU A 600 8.66 11.27 15.51
N SER A 601 7.94 10.16 15.42
CA SER A 601 8.57 8.87 15.18
C SER A 601 8.78 8.67 13.68
N ILE A 602 10.02 8.85 13.24
CA ILE A 602 10.42 8.74 11.84
C ILE A 602 10.51 7.26 11.44
N THR A 603 9.92 6.89 10.32
CA THR A 603 9.92 5.50 9.84
C THR A 603 10.82 5.29 8.63
N CYS A 604 10.89 6.27 7.73
CA CYS A 604 11.67 6.19 6.50
C CYS A 604 12.06 7.58 5.99
N ILE A 605 13.15 7.63 5.23
CA ILE A 605 13.65 8.86 4.59
C ILE A 605 14.05 8.50 3.16
N ALA A 606 13.75 9.39 2.20
CA ALA A 606 14.26 9.32 0.84
C ALA A 606 14.74 10.72 0.38
N VAL A 607 15.80 10.74 -0.41
CA VAL A 607 16.39 11.99 -0.92
C VAL A 607 16.04 12.16 -2.39
N ASP A 608 15.53 13.33 -2.77
CA ASP A 608 15.18 13.63 -4.15
C ASP A 608 16.33 14.29 -4.96
N GLY A 609 16.04 14.60 -6.20
CA GLY A 609 17.02 15.20 -7.12
C GLY A 609 17.55 16.55 -6.69
N ALA A 610 16.78 17.31 -5.94
CA ALA A 610 17.15 18.62 -5.37
C ALA A 610 17.74 18.54 -3.95
N ASN A 611 18.15 17.34 -3.51
CA ASN A 611 18.66 17.08 -2.16
C ASN A 611 17.65 17.33 -1.03
N ARG A 612 16.36 17.46 -1.35
CA ARG A 612 15.29 17.59 -0.34
C ARG A 612 15.03 16.22 0.28
N LYS A 613 14.50 16.20 1.50
CA LYS A 613 14.25 14.97 2.24
C LYS A 613 12.75 14.72 2.34
N TRP A 614 12.30 13.64 1.75
CA TRP A 614 10.98 13.06 1.99
C TRP A 614 11.05 12.21 3.25
N VAL A 615 10.25 12.57 4.24
CA VAL A 615 10.30 11.97 5.58
C VAL A 615 8.95 11.38 5.93
N GLY A 616 8.90 10.07 6.12
CA GLY A 616 7.71 9.37 6.57
C GLY A 616 7.69 9.20 8.08
N THR A 617 6.49 9.32 8.66
CA THR A 617 6.25 9.19 10.10
C THR A 617 5.35 8.03 10.44
N SER A 618 5.30 7.64 11.71
CA SER A 618 4.44 6.56 12.17
C SER A 618 2.95 6.92 12.26
N ASN A 619 2.62 8.22 12.42
CA ASN A 619 1.23 8.64 12.67
C ASN A 619 0.86 10.03 12.10
N ASN A 620 1.82 10.77 11.55
CA ASN A 620 1.63 12.16 11.12
C ASN A 620 1.89 12.38 9.63
N GLY A 621 1.79 11.30 8.83
CA GLY A 621 1.87 11.41 7.38
C GLY A 621 3.28 11.61 6.84
N LEU A 622 3.35 12.34 5.72
CA LEU A 622 4.53 12.49 4.88
C LEU A 622 4.95 13.96 4.79
N TYR A 623 6.22 14.22 5.08
CA TYR A 623 6.82 15.56 5.00
C TYR A 623 7.80 15.65 3.83
N LEU A 624 7.87 16.83 3.23
CA LEU A 624 8.98 17.23 2.37
C LEU A 624 9.73 18.39 3.05
N ILE A 625 11.01 18.16 3.33
CA ILE A 625 11.90 19.09 4.01
C ILE A 625 12.93 19.62 3.01
N SER A 626 13.31 20.88 3.09
CA SER A 626 14.34 21.52 2.26
C SER A 626 15.69 20.79 2.34
N ALA A 627 16.59 21.09 1.41
CA ALA A 627 17.90 20.43 1.33
C ALA A 627 18.74 20.59 2.59
N ASN A 628 18.67 21.75 3.23
CA ASN A 628 19.39 22.08 4.48
C ASN A 628 18.60 21.72 5.76
N GLY A 629 17.34 21.29 5.64
CA GLY A 629 16.49 20.92 6.78
C GLY A 629 15.82 22.09 7.50
N LEU A 630 15.96 23.33 7.00
CA LEU A 630 15.47 24.51 7.72
C LEU A 630 14.03 24.91 7.37
N GLU A 631 13.44 24.29 6.33
CA GLU A 631 12.09 24.61 5.86
C GLU A 631 11.28 23.33 5.63
N GLN A 632 10.03 23.32 6.10
CA GLN A 632 9.02 22.36 5.74
C GLN A 632 8.33 22.83 4.47
N LEU A 633 8.54 22.11 3.35
CA LEU A 633 8.00 22.49 2.05
C LEU A 633 6.59 21.95 1.83
N HIS A 634 6.33 20.71 2.27
CA HIS A 634 5.01 20.06 2.22
C HIS A 634 4.78 19.18 3.43
N HIS A 635 3.52 19.04 3.81
CA HIS A 635 3.03 18.07 4.79
C HIS A 635 1.73 17.46 4.27
N PHE A 636 1.78 16.19 3.93
CA PHE A 636 0.64 15.42 3.43
C PHE A 636 0.11 14.50 4.51
N THR A 637 -1.18 14.60 4.77
CA THR A 637 -1.94 13.75 5.68
C THR A 637 -3.20 13.22 4.99
N THR A 638 -3.85 12.23 5.57
CA THR A 638 -5.15 11.73 5.11
C THR A 638 -6.24 12.80 5.09
N ALA A 639 -6.08 13.88 5.86
CA ALA A 639 -7.04 14.99 5.95
C ALA A 639 -6.87 16.05 4.85
N ASN A 640 -5.65 16.22 4.31
CA ASN A 640 -5.36 17.29 3.34
C ASN A 640 -4.89 16.79 1.97
N SER A 641 -4.84 15.46 1.78
CA SER A 641 -4.36 14.85 0.55
C SER A 641 -5.03 13.49 0.29
N PRO A 642 -4.89 12.91 -0.93
CA PRO A 642 -5.32 11.54 -1.20
C PRO A 642 -4.55 10.44 -0.47
N LEU A 643 -3.62 10.77 0.42
CA LEU A 643 -2.83 9.79 1.16
C LEU A 643 -3.71 8.74 1.84
N ASN A 644 -3.39 7.45 1.67
CA ASN A 644 -4.19 6.33 2.19
C ASN A 644 -4.10 6.19 3.72
N SER A 645 -2.98 6.56 4.30
CA SER A 645 -2.75 6.47 5.76
C SER A 645 -1.65 7.43 6.20
N ASP A 646 -1.79 7.97 7.40
CA ASP A 646 -0.75 8.80 8.04
C ASP A 646 0.43 7.97 8.57
N LYS A 647 0.32 6.63 8.53
CA LYS A 647 1.43 5.72 8.84
C LYS A 647 2.20 5.37 7.57
N ILE A 648 3.32 6.05 7.36
CA ILE A 648 4.23 5.77 6.26
C ILE A 648 5.20 4.67 6.69
N VAL A 649 5.48 3.71 5.82
CA VAL A 649 6.37 2.57 6.12
C VAL A 649 7.59 2.51 5.23
N ALA A 650 7.49 3.00 3.98
CA ALA A 650 8.59 3.00 3.03
C ALA A 650 8.47 4.15 2.03
N LEU A 651 9.61 4.66 1.56
CA LEU A 651 9.69 5.72 0.55
C LEU A 651 10.76 5.36 -0.48
N ALA A 652 10.48 5.66 -1.75
CA ALA A 652 11.47 5.68 -2.81
C ALA A 652 11.19 6.82 -3.79
N VAL A 653 12.23 7.48 -4.28
CA VAL A 653 12.12 8.55 -5.27
C VAL A 653 12.71 8.06 -6.58
N HIS A 654 11.93 8.10 -7.64
CA HIS A 654 12.41 7.75 -8.97
C HIS A 654 13.33 8.87 -9.49
N PRO A 655 14.59 8.55 -9.82
CA PRO A 655 15.59 9.58 -10.10
C PRO A 655 15.26 10.43 -11.33
N GLU A 656 14.80 9.83 -12.40
CA GLU A 656 14.56 10.52 -13.67
C GLU A 656 13.18 11.19 -13.74
N THR A 657 12.17 10.59 -13.11
CA THR A 657 10.81 11.13 -13.21
C THR A 657 10.45 12.04 -12.04
N GLY A 658 11.13 11.95 -10.89
CA GLY A 658 10.78 12.66 -9.66
C GLY A 658 9.47 12.16 -9.02
N VAL A 659 8.99 10.99 -9.43
CA VAL A 659 7.86 10.31 -8.78
C VAL A 659 8.32 9.79 -7.43
N VAL A 660 7.58 10.14 -6.39
CA VAL A 660 7.78 9.64 -5.02
C VAL A 660 6.80 8.49 -4.79
N TYR A 661 7.31 7.30 -4.57
CA TYR A 661 6.52 6.14 -4.20
C TYR A 661 6.41 6.07 -2.68
N ILE A 662 5.20 5.95 -2.20
CA ILE A 662 4.81 6.11 -0.79
C ILE A 662 4.14 4.82 -0.35
N GLY A 663 4.87 3.99 0.37
CA GLY A 663 4.34 2.80 1.03
C GLY A 663 3.73 3.17 2.37
N THR A 664 2.49 2.78 2.57
CA THR A 664 1.76 2.93 3.84
C THR A 664 1.35 1.55 4.35
N ASN A 665 0.85 1.47 5.59
CA ASN A 665 0.21 0.24 6.07
C ASN A 665 -1.15 -0.05 5.37
N MET A 666 -1.58 0.87 4.49
CA MET A 666 -2.81 0.78 3.70
C MET A 666 -2.50 0.82 2.19
N GLY A 667 -1.40 0.16 1.75
CA GLY A 667 -1.02 0.00 0.36
C GLY A 667 0.00 1.02 -0.15
N LEU A 668 0.24 0.97 -1.46
CA LEU A 668 1.22 1.77 -2.17
C LEU A 668 0.53 2.86 -3.00
N GLN A 669 1.07 4.07 -2.90
CA GLN A 669 0.70 5.21 -3.75
C GLN A 669 1.93 5.86 -4.37
N SER A 670 1.74 6.73 -5.33
CA SER A 670 2.78 7.62 -5.83
C SER A 670 2.30 9.04 -5.99
N TYR A 671 3.25 9.97 -5.85
CA TYR A 671 3.05 11.41 -6.03
C TYR A 671 4.10 11.96 -6.97
N ARG A 672 3.69 12.72 -7.97
CA ARG A 672 4.63 13.36 -8.90
C ARG A 672 5.19 14.64 -8.31
N SER A 673 6.44 14.60 -7.86
CA SER A 673 7.14 15.74 -7.29
C SER A 673 7.77 16.66 -8.36
N THR A 674 8.30 17.80 -7.88
CA THR A 674 8.88 18.86 -8.71
C THR A 674 10.36 18.70 -8.99
N ALA A 675 11.06 17.72 -8.36
CA ALA A 675 12.52 17.56 -8.51
C ALA A 675 12.89 16.25 -9.18
N THR A 676 13.88 16.31 -10.06
CA THR A 676 14.54 15.14 -10.67
C THR A 676 16.04 15.20 -10.41
N VAL A 677 16.75 14.11 -10.62
CA VAL A 677 18.22 14.11 -10.56
C VAL A 677 18.76 14.99 -11.69
N ALA A 678 19.74 15.85 -11.37
CA ALA A 678 20.41 16.70 -12.32
C ALA A 678 21.45 15.91 -13.12
N ASP A 679 21.62 16.25 -14.39
CA ASP A 679 22.73 15.78 -15.18
C ASP A 679 24.06 16.39 -14.70
N THR A 680 25.15 15.63 -14.86
CA THR A 680 26.49 16.07 -14.46
C THR A 680 27.04 17.15 -15.40
N TYR A 681 26.59 17.14 -16.65
CA TYR A 681 26.93 18.11 -17.68
C TYR A 681 25.65 18.76 -18.24
N PRO A 682 25.72 20.01 -18.74
CA PRO A 682 24.56 20.64 -19.37
C PRO A 682 24.04 19.73 -20.49
N ALA A 683 22.84 19.20 -20.33
CA ALA A 683 22.21 18.37 -21.36
C ALA A 683 21.97 19.22 -22.61
N PHE A 684 22.28 18.68 -23.77
CA PHE A 684 21.94 19.32 -25.05
C PHE A 684 20.46 19.16 -25.41
N ASP A 685 19.71 18.40 -24.60
CA ASP A 685 18.30 18.03 -24.83
C ASP A 685 17.40 18.46 -23.66
N VAL A 686 17.22 19.80 -23.52
CA VAL A 686 16.24 20.35 -22.59
C VAL A 686 14.87 20.32 -23.25
N HIS A 687 13.90 19.70 -22.62
CA HIS A 687 12.53 19.59 -23.13
C HIS A 687 11.48 19.97 -22.08
N ALA A 688 10.36 20.53 -22.57
CA ALA A 688 9.21 20.88 -21.74
C ALA A 688 8.06 19.90 -21.93
N PHE A 689 7.33 19.65 -20.85
CA PHE A 689 6.13 18.82 -20.88
C PHE A 689 5.04 19.39 -19.95
N PRO A 690 3.75 19.43 -20.43
CA PRO A 690 3.32 19.17 -21.79
C PRO A 690 3.81 20.21 -22.78
N ASN A 691 4.02 19.81 -24.05
CA ASN A 691 4.35 20.73 -25.13
C ASN A 691 3.80 20.15 -26.46
N PRO A 692 2.76 20.75 -27.09
CA PRO A 692 2.12 22.01 -26.72
C PRO A 692 1.30 21.95 -25.43
N VAL A 693 1.19 23.08 -24.75
CA VAL A 693 0.29 23.29 -23.62
C VAL A 693 -1.09 23.66 -24.18
N ARG A 694 -2.06 22.78 -24.03
CA ARG A 694 -3.41 22.94 -24.58
C ARG A 694 -4.31 23.73 -23.64
N PRO A 695 -5.46 24.30 -24.12
CA PRO A 695 -6.35 25.15 -23.35
C PRO A 695 -6.90 24.47 -22.06
N GLU A 696 -7.17 23.20 -22.13
CA GLU A 696 -7.70 22.39 -21.05
C GLU A 696 -6.67 22.02 -19.98
N TYR A 697 -5.40 22.25 -20.24
CA TYR A 697 -4.32 21.96 -19.26
C TYR A 697 -4.09 23.16 -18.33
N GLU A 698 -4.35 22.93 -17.04
CA GLU A 698 -4.18 23.94 -15.99
C GLU A 698 -2.99 23.66 -15.05
N GLY A 699 -2.33 22.52 -15.23
CA GLY A 699 -1.21 22.08 -14.41
C GLY A 699 0.10 22.81 -14.73
N PRO A 700 1.13 22.64 -13.91
CA PRO A 700 2.46 23.22 -14.13
C PRO A 700 3.20 22.52 -15.28
N ILE A 701 3.99 23.30 -16.00
CA ILE A 701 4.84 22.86 -17.11
C ILE A 701 6.20 22.45 -16.53
N ALA A 702 6.58 21.19 -16.69
CA ALA A 702 7.90 20.70 -16.32
C ALA A 702 8.91 20.96 -17.45
N ILE A 703 10.06 21.49 -17.13
CA ILE A 703 11.17 21.69 -18.06
C ILE A 703 12.36 20.90 -17.51
N LYS A 704 12.82 19.89 -18.24
CA LYS A 704 13.84 18.91 -17.80
C LYS A 704 15.13 19.03 -18.60
N GLY A 705 16.24 18.49 -18.04
CA GLY A 705 17.54 18.45 -18.67
C GLY A 705 18.49 19.53 -18.17
N PHE A 706 18.26 20.05 -16.96
CA PHE A 706 19.14 21.06 -16.35
C PHE A 706 20.23 20.43 -15.47
N THR A 707 21.31 21.18 -15.31
CA THR A 707 22.24 20.98 -14.19
C THR A 707 21.60 21.49 -12.90
N ARG A 708 22.12 21.03 -11.76
CA ARG A 708 21.63 21.45 -10.45
C ARG A 708 21.72 22.96 -10.29
N ASP A 709 20.65 23.55 -9.74
CA ASP A 709 20.54 24.98 -9.39
C ASP A 709 20.71 25.94 -10.58
N ALA A 710 20.49 25.46 -11.82
CA ALA A 710 20.52 26.32 -13.01
C ALA A 710 19.44 27.40 -12.90
N LEU A 711 19.83 28.67 -13.18
CA LEU A 711 18.87 29.76 -13.29
C LEU A 711 18.14 29.66 -14.62
N VAL A 712 16.81 29.61 -14.59
CA VAL A 712 15.96 29.40 -15.76
C VAL A 712 15.10 30.64 -16.00
N HIS A 713 15.16 31.18 -17.21
CA HIS A 713 14.33 32.27 -17.67
C HIS A 713 13.43 31.83 -18.81
N VAL A 714 12.14 32.15 -18.71
CA VAL A 714 11.18 31.96 -19.80
C VAL A 714 10.91 33.34 -20.42
N THR A 715 11.06 33.45 -21.73
CA THR A 715 10.85 34.71 -22.46
C THR A 715 9.76 34.59 -23.50
N ASP A 716 9.13 35.69 -23.86
CA ASP A 716 8.29 35.82 -25.04
C ASP A 716 9.12 35.80 -26.35
N ALA A 717 8.45 35.84 -27.49
CA ALA A 717 9.09 35.88 -28.81
C ALA A 717 9.93 37.15 -29.07
N ARG A 718 9.77 38.19 -28.26
CA ARG A 718 10.54 39.45 -28.34
C ARG A 718 11.76 39.44 -27.40
N GLY A 719 11.93 38.38 -26.59
CA GLY A 719 13.03 38.25 -25.62
C GLY A 719 12.73 38.87 -24.24
N HIS A 720 11.49 39.34 -23.98
CA HIS A 720 11.14 39.83 -22.65
C HIS A 720 10.97 38.64 -21.68
N VAL A 721 11.62 38.72 -20.53
CA VAL A 721 11.49 37.70 -19.49
C VAL A 721 10.09 37.77 -18.89
N VAL A 722 9.32 36.71 -19.05
CA VAL A 722 7.96 36.56 -18.49
C VAL A 722 7.98 35.81 -17.16
N TYR A 723 8.96 34.92 -16.96
CA TYR A 723 9.09 34.14 -15.75
C TYR A 723 10.56 33.80 -15.48
N SER A 724 10.91 33.66 -14.20
CA SER A 724 12.24 33.26 -13.75
C SER A 724 12.12 32.29 -12.58
N THR A 725 12.92 31.22 -12.59
CA THR A 725 12.97 30.22 -11.53
C THR A 725 14.35 29.56 -11.48
N THR A 726 14.60 28.78 -10.45
CA THR A 726 15.78 27.94 -10.32
C THR A 726 15.39 26.46 -10.51
N ALA A 727 16.24 25.69 -11.18
CA ALA A 727 16.00 24.27 -11.36
C ALA A 727 16.13 23.51 -10.02
N HIS A 728 15.15 22.69 -9.71
CA HIS A 728 15.17 21.76 -8.59
C HIS A 728 15.81 20.42 -9.04
N GLY A 729 17.10 20.28 -8.82
CA GLY A 729 17.87 19.21 -9.46
C GLY A 729 17.90 19.42 -10.98
N GLY A 730 17.48 18.43 -11.76
CA GLY A 730 17.43 18.47 -13.22
C GLY A 730 16.17 19.09 -13.84
N GLN A 731 15.26 19.66 -13.05
CA GLN A 731 13.94 20.12 -13.51
C GLN A 731 13.58 21.50 -12.99
N ALA A 732 13.06 22.37 -13.87
CA ALA A 732 12.41 23.63 -13.51
C ALA A 732 10.90 23.54 -13.74
N ILE A 733 10.14 24.33 -13.00
CA ILE A 733 8.67 24.34 -13.07
C ILE A 733 8.20 25.74 -13.45
N TRP A 734 7.27 25.79 -14.40
CA TRP A 734 6.58 27.00 -14.80
C TRP A 734 5.07 26.78 -14.83
N ASP A 735 4.30 27.60 -14.14
CA ASP A 735 2.84 27.52 -14.08
C ASP A 735 2.11 28.18 -15.28
N GLY A 736 2.84 28.57 -16.31
CA GLY A 736 2.27 29.26 -17.48
C GLY A 736 1.78 30.69 -17.18
N LYS A 737 2.31 31.31 -16.11
CA LYS A 737 2.01 32.70 -15.72
C LYS A 737 3.23 33.59 -15.79
N THR A 738 2.98 34.89 -15.86
CA THR A 738 4.02 35.91 -15.72
C THR A 738 4.46 36.05 -14.26
N ILE A 739 5.53 36.78 -14.02
CA ILE A 739 6.01 37.15 -12.66
C ILE A 739 4.90 37.83 -11.84
N GLN A 740 3.96 38.52 -12.50
CA GLN A 740 2.82 39.19 -11.85
C GLN A 740 1.62 38.22 -11.62
N GLY A 741 1.76 36.93 -11.91
CA GLY A 741 0.71 35.93 -11.71
C GLY A 741 -0.37 35.89 -12.81
N GLN A 742 -0.22 36.66 -13.91
CA GLN A 742 -1.17 36.63 -15.02
C GLN A 742 -0.86 35.48 -15.98
N ARG A 743 -1.89 34.78 -16.47
CA ARG A 743 -1.72 33.76 -17.49
C ARG A 743 -1.15 34.34 -18.78
N VAL A 744 -0.13 33.67 -19.35
CA VAL A 744 0.48 34.14 -20.61
C VAL A 744 -0.46 33.83 -21.82
N ALA A 745 -0.34 34.61 -22.89
CA ALA A 745 -1.12 34.47 -24.12
C ALA A 745 -0.66 33.22 -24.93
N SER A 746 -1.48 32.83 -25.94
CA SER A 746 -1.05 31.85 -26.94
C SER A 746 0.19 32.36 -27.67
N GLY A 747 1.16 31.47 -27.85
CA GLY A 747 2.41 31.81 -28.51
C GLY A 747 3.55 30.85 -28.20
N THR A 748 4.69 31.10 -28.83
CA THR A 748 5.92 30.34 -28.52
C THR A 748 6.75 31.13 -27.50
N TYR A 749 7.11 30.42 -26.44
CA TYR A 749 7.98 30.93 -25.37
C TYR A 749 9.32 30.19 -25.44
N PHE A 750 10.40 30.93 -25.18
CA PHE A 750 11.75 30.40 -25.22
C PHE A 750 12.29 30.25 -23.81
N VAL A 751 12.96 29.14 -23.57
CA VAL A 751 13.61 28.83 -22.29
C VAL A 751 15.09 29.08 -22.44
N PHE A 752 15.63 29.89 -21.53
CA PHE A 752 17.05 30.14 -21.38
C PHE A 752 17.51 29.60 -20.02
N ALA A 753 18.66 28.97 -19.98
CA ALA A 753 19.26 28.53 -18.72
C ALA A 753 20.69 28.97 -18.61
N SER A 754 21.11 29.33 -17.41
CA SER A 754 22.51 29.57 -17.06
C SER A 754 23.08 28.34 -16.35
N ASP A 755 24.36 28.07 -16.63
CA ASP A 755 25.14 27.16 -15.79
C ASP A 755 25.66 27.90 -14.53
N GLN A 756 26.34 27.17 -13.65
CA GLN A 756 26.93 27.74 -12.42
C GLN A 756 28.03 28.81 -12.72
N MET A 757 28.55 28.87 -13.95
CA MET A 757 29.51 29.90 -14.39
C MET A 757 28.81 31.12 -15.00
N GLY A 758 27.48 31.15 -15.09
CA GLY A 758 26.70 32.29 -15.62
C GLY A 758 26.56 32.30 -17.14
N ASN A 759 26.98 31.25 -17.87
CA ASN A 759 26.80 31.19 -19.31
C ASN A 759 25.33 30.85 -19.64
N MET A 760 24.61 31.78 -20.25
CA MET A 760 23.23 31.60 -20.67
C MET A 760 23.10 31.02 -22.07
N ARG A 761 22.22 30.07 -22.26
CA ARG A 761 21.88 29.46 -23.55
C ARG A 761 20.37 29.31 -23.72
N SER A 762 19.85 29.47 -24.94
CA SER A 762 18.50 29.06 -25.28
C SER A 762 18.48 27.53 -25.43
N VAL A 763 17.65 26.90 -24.61
CA VAL A 763 17.71 25.41 -24.47
C VAL A 763 16.41 24.71 -24.87
N ALA A 764 15.25 25.40 -24.84
CA ALA A 764 13.97 24.80 -25.23
C ALA A 764 12.96 25.83 -25.75
N LYS A 765 11.89 25.35 -26.38
CA LYS A 765 10.73 26.14 -26.82
C LYS A 765 9.46 25.48 -26.25
N ILE A 766 8.52 26.34 -25.83
CA ILE A 766 7.21 25.91 -25.30
C ILE A 766 6.13 26.58 -26.12
N LEU A 767 5.26 25.78 -26.71
CA LEU A 767 4.09 26.28 -27.43
C LEU A 767 2.88 26.29 -26.49
N ILE A 768 2.34 27.48 -26.24
CA ILE A 768 1.09 27.67 -25.49
C ILE A 768 -0.04 27.88 -26.51
N VAL A 769 -1.10 27.08 -26.38
CA VAL A 769 -2.35 27.19 -27.15
C VAL A 769 -3.48 27.45 -26.16
N ARG A 770 -4.24 28.51 -26.38
CA ARG A 770 -5.36 28.92 -25.53
C ARG A 770 -6.55 29.33 -26.38
#